data_353db0d61b06c663c2e95f4a5f068161
#
_entry.id   353db0d61b06c663c2e95f4a5f068161
#
_cell.length_a   1.000
_cell.length_b   1.000
_cell.length_c   1.000
_cell.angle_alpha   90.00
_cell.angle_beta   90.00
_cell.angle_gamma   90.00
#
_symmetry.space_group_name_H-M   'P 1'
#
loop_
_entity.id
_entity.type
_entity.pdbx_description
1 polymer ?
#
loop_
_entity_poly.entity_id
_entity_poly.type
_entity_poly.pdbx_seq_one_letter_code
_entity_poly.pdbx_strand_id
1 'polypeptide(L)'
;MRVRKSWRRQSIGLLRMTLSNENIDSRLVVACDTSTDMLACVVGRIAVDDALGAAASVEVLAVGDHMCRRHANEELVDTIDGALAQAGASVADVDAFLVGRGPGSFTGVRIGISTAKGLARGANVPLHGVSTLDACAWTAWKGGVRGLVGVAADAMRGEVYPALYRLDDAGAHRTFERERVVKAAVAFDEWRAMDGWGQVQLTGDGLVRYGKLLDEAETSRCIDRGLWWPTGEGLLLAAAAAGALQADAGDPSLVLPIYTRLSDAEENERKRLGLAASEQSQKTGVAEEMAGRHLQFRPMGAADAEAAAALDAACFADASHDAWSAKQFLDELADGLPAARSWWVAHDNGRLVGLAGGMVVDGDVQILDVAVDPDERRRGIARKLLSHVSYDAQMLGCTTASLEVEDGNDAACGLYEALGFERAGVRRGYYGAGHDALVMTAKLPLVLPVDAASPEPTAAAARSWPLVRPQRTEAERTELERRQLVLAIESSCDETAVAIIDKDGNLLANQVSTQIDFHARFGGVVPEIASRKHVEVIVSVVDAALEDAAQAMELDAPIAPQELAAVGVTQGPGLVGALVVGVAFAKGFAFAAGKPLVCVNHLEGHLYANLLTQPDLKPPFIFTLVSGGHTMLVHVRDWGDYQVLGETLDDAVGEAFDKVAKALGLGYPGGPIISKLAETGNPKAIDFPRALNRKGDYRFSLSGLKTAVTLYIERETAAGRTIHLPDLAASFEAAAFDVQYKKAKNALRETGCKEYCIGGGVSANPHLRKMMVEKLGRQGIRVTVPPLNACTDNAAMIAEVARGKFQRGEFSPFSVDADPNMTL
;
A
#
# COMPACT_ATOMS: atom_id res chain seq x y z
N MET A 1 -46.60 -3.12 10.51
CA MET A 1 -46.91 -2.77 11.91
C MET A 1 -45.72 -2.07 12.51
N ARG A 2 -45.72 -0.75 12.57
CA ARG A 2 -44.60 0.09 13.01
C ARG A 2 -44.55 0.07 14.53
N VAL A 3 -43.45 -0.38 15.13
CA VAL A 3 -43.17 -0.18 16.54
C VAL A 3 -42.16 0.97 16.65
N ARG A 4 -42.66 2.17 16.88
CA ARG A 4 -41.86 3.30 17.38
C ARG A 4 -41.58 3.03 18.86
N LYS A 5 -40.34 2.74 19.23
CA LYS A 5 -39.85 2.87 20.62
C LYS A 5 -39.16 4.23 20.78
N SER A 6 -39.84 5.08 21.54
CA SER A 6 -39.32 6.35 22.05
C SER A 6 -38.27 6.06 23.11
N TRP A 7 -37.03 6.42 22.82
CA TRP A 7 -35.96 6.43 23.83
C TRP A 7 -35.96 7.81 24.52
N ARG A 8 -36.25 7.81 25.80
CA ARG A 8 -36.14 8.98 26.67
C ARG A 8 -34.68 9.35 26.86
N ARG A 9 -34.34 10.65 26.69
CA ARG A 9 -33.11 11.25 27.21
C ARG A 9 -32.98 10.93 28.69
N GLN A 10 -32.10 10.06 29.07
CA GLN A 10 -31.58 9.96 30.44
C GLN A 10 -30.22 10.66 30.45
N SER A 11 -30.21 11.85 31.02
CA SER A 11 -29.01 12.56 31.43
C SER A 11 -28.32 11.71 32.49
N ILE A 12 -27.19 11.08 32.13
CA ILE A 12 -26.41 10.29 33.10
C ILE A 12 -25.37 11.22 33.70
N GLY A 13 -25.56 11.55 34.97
CA GLY A 13 -24.55 12.20 35.79
C GLY A 13 -23.39 11.24 35.98
N LEU A 14 -22.27 11.54 35.39
CA LEU A 14 -21.00 10.88 35.67
C LEU A 14 -19.94 11.89 36.00
N LEU A 15 -19.27 11.63 37.09
CA LEU A 15 -18.12 12.34 37.65
C LEU A 15 -18.12 13.88 37.39
N ARG A 16 -19.07 14.58 37.97
CA ARG A 16 -18.91 15.99 38.23
C ARG A 16 -17.93 16.12 39.44
N MET A 17 -16.65 16.06 39.20
CA MET A 17 -15.73 16.90 39.94
C MET A 17 -16.00 18.30 39.42
N THR A 18 -16.76 19.08 40.17
CA THR A 18 -16.97 20.51 39.94
C THR A 18 -15.63 21.20 40.14
N LEU A 19 -14.84 21.28 39.13
CA LEU A 19 -13.76 22.25 39.01
C LEU A 19 -14.29 23.37 38.13
N SER A 20 -14.60 24.50 38.75
CA SER A 20 -14.85 25.77 38.08
C SER A 20 -13.49 26.29 37.55
N ASN A 21 -13.10 25.84 36.34
CA ASN A 21 -11.98 26.39 35.61
C ASN A 21 -12.45 26.77 34.20
N GLU A 22 -12.29 28.04 33.87
CA GLU A 22 -12.66 28.66 32.58
C GLU A 22 -11.74 28.22 31.38
N ASN A 23 -10.89 27.19 31.57
CA ASN A 23 -9.91 26.74 30.59
C ASN A 23 -10.06 25.22 30.27
N ILE A 24 -11.26 24.69 30.18
CA ILE A 24 -11.44 23.32 29.70
C ILE A 24 -11.72 23.36 28.19
N ASP A 25 -10.77 22.90 27.39
CA ASP A 25 -10.93 22.72 25.94
C ASP A 25 -11.81 21.48 25.67
N SER A 26 -12.93 21.67 24.99
CA SER A 26 -13.87 20.59 24.69
C SER A 26 -13.86 20.28 23.20
N ARG A 27 -13.31 19.13 22.84
CA ARG A 27 -13.13 18.68 21.45
C ARG A 27 -14.28 17.80 20.99
N LEU A 28 -14.86 18.10 19.82
CA LEU A 28 -15.82 17.25 19.16
C LEU A 28 -15.11 16.10 18.46
N VAL A 29 -15.44 14.89 18.84
CA VAL A 29 -14.73 13.68 18.41
C VAL A 29 -15.71 12.71 17.77
N VAL A 30 -15.28 12.08 16.66
CA VAL A 30 -15.95 10.93 16.06
C VAL A 30 -15.09 9.69 16.29
N ALA A 31 -15.66 8.66 16.91
CA ALA A 31 -14.98 7.39 17.12
C ALA A 31 -15.69 6.26 16.36
N CYS A 32 -14.92 5.36 15.73
CA CYS A 32 -15.45 4.20 15.03
C CYS A 32 -14.59 2.94 15.19
N ASP A 33 -15.20 1.77 15.12
CA ASP A 33 -14.54 0.47 15.09
C ASP A 33 -15.34 -0.52 14.23
N THR A 34 -14.64 -1.21 13.35
CA THR A 34 -15.19 -2.24 12.44
C THR A 34 -14.48 -3.58 12.58
N SER A 35 -13.75 -3.77 13.66
CA SER A 35 -12.93 -4.97 13.90
C SER A 35 -13.74 -6.22 14.26
N THR A 36 -15.02 -6.08 14.57
CA THR A 36 -15.95 -7.16 14.91
C THR A 36 -17.19 -7.14 14.01
N ASP A 37 -18.18 -8.02 14.28
CA ASP A 37 -19.49 -7.97 13.59
C ASP A 37 -20.32 -6.72 13.96
N MET A 38 -19.92 -6.00 15.00
CA MET A 38 -20.47 -4.70 15.39
C MET A 38 -19.75 -3.58 14.67
N LEU A 39 -20.46 -2.73 13.94
CA LEU A 39 -19.98 -1.42 13.55
C LEU A 39 -20.24 -0.49 14.74
N ALA A 40 -19.20 -0.15 15.47
CA ALA A 40 -19.26 0.80 16.55
C ALA A 40 -19.02 2.21 16.00
N CYS A 41 -19.90 3.16 16.32
CA CYS A 41 -19.78 4.57 15.90
C CYS A 41 -20.40 5.49 16.94
N VAL A 42 -19.70 6.56 17.30
CA VAL A 42 -20.17 7.56 18.24
C VAL A 42 -19.68 8.95 17.84
N VAL A 43 -20.52 9.94 18.05
CA VAL A 43 -20.13 11.35 18.08
C VAL A 43 -20.24 11.82 19.52
N GLY A 44 -19.18 12.40 20.06
CA GLY A 44 -19.12 12.85 21.45
C GLY A 44 -18.17 14.01 21.66
N ARG A 45 -18.11 14.51 22.89
CA ARG A 45 -17.16 15.52 23.31
C ARG A 45 -16.26 14.96 24.39
N ILE A 46 -14.97 15.24 24.27
CA ILE A 46 -13.97 14.98 25.31
C ILE A 46 -13.47 16.33 25.79
N ALA A 47 -13.70 16.64 27.04
CA ALA A 47 -13.12 17.80 27.68
C ALA A 47 -11.74 17.46 28.23
N VAL A 48 -10.74 18.24 27.83
CA VAL A 48 -9.33 18.06 28.18
C VAL A 48 -8.92 19.13 29.16
N ASP A 49 -8.33 18.72 30.26
CA ASP A 49 -7.68 19.67 31.20
C ASP A 49 -6.20 19.75 30.85
N ASP A 50 -5.81 20.79 30.14
CA ASP A 50 -4.43 21.02 29.70
C ASP A 50 -3.44 21.11 30.85
N ALA A 51 -3.88 21.49 32.07
CA ALA A 51 -3.02 21.57 33.25
C ALA A 51 -2.73 20.20 33.85
N LEU A 52 -3.61 19.22 33.69
CA LEU A 52 -3.49 17.89 34.28
C LEU A 52 -3.11 16.82 33.25
N GLY A 53 -3.19 17.12 31.94
CA GLY A 53 -2.92 16.18 30.84
C GLY A 53 -3.86 14.98 30.86
N ALA A 54 -5.09 15.11 31.38
CA ALA A 54 -6.07 14.07 31.51
C ALA A 54 -7.45 14.53 31.03
N ALA A 55 -8.27 13.60 30.51
CA ALA A 55 -9.66 13.90 30.16
C ALA A 55 -10.47 14.25 31.42
N ALA A 56 -11.08 15.43 31.42
CA ALA A 56 -11.90 15.90 32.50
C ALA A 56 -13.34 15.36 32.46
N SER A 57 -13.89 15.15 31.28
CA SER A 57 -15.23 14.54 31.07
C SER A 57 -15.44 14.03 29.65
N VAL A 58 -16.38 13.10 29.51
CA VAL A 58 -16.85 12.55 28.22
C VAL A 58 -18.37 12.75 28.11
N GLU A 59 -18.81 13.32 27.01
CA GLU A 59 -20.22 13.50 26.67
C GLU A 59 -20.53 12.78 25.35
N VAL A 60 -21.55 11.93 25.33
CA VAL A 60 -22.04 11.26 24.13
C VAL A 60 -23.17 12.09 23.52
N LEU A 61 -23.03 12.50 22.27
CA LEU A 61 -24.01 13.30 21.53
C LEU A 61 -24.91 12.44 20.65
N ALA A 62 -24.32 11.46 19.94
CA ALA A 62 -25.06 10.52 19.09
C ALA A 62 -24.33 9.16 19.02
N VAL A 63 -25.10 8.08 18.83
CA VAL A 63 -24.60 6.71 18.72
C VAL A 63 -25.14 6.08 17.44
N GLY A 64 -24.22 5.52 16.62
CA GLY A 64 -24.53 4.80 15.39
C GLY A 64 -24.28 3.30 15.46
N ASP A 65 -24.06 2.73 16.67
CA ASP A 65 -23.73 1.30 16.86
C ASP A 65 -24.81 0.37 16.28
N HIS A 66 -24.40 -0.57 15.44
CA HIS A 66 -25.29 -1.63 14.94
C HIS A 66 -24.52 -2.85 14.44
N MET A 67 -25.23 -4.00 14.37
CA MET A 67 -24.66 -5.25 13.82
C MET A 67 -24.59 -5.17 12.30
N CYS A 68 -23.38 -5.15 11.76
CA CYS A 68 -23.11 -4.86 10.35
C CYS A 68 -22.71 -6.07 9.49
N ARG A 69 -22.14 -7.13 10.09
CA ARG A 69 -21.80 -8.43 9.47
C ARG A 69 -21.28 -8.36 8.04
N ARG A 70 -20.06 -7.89 7.82
CA ARG A 70 -19.35 -7.83 6.51
C ARG A 70 -19.75 -6.67 5.58
N HIS A 71 -20.66 -5.78 5.98
CA HIS A 71 -21.05 -4.60 5.20
C HIS A 71 -20.38 -3.31 5.70
N ALA A 72 -19.38 -3.42 6.58
CA ALA A 72 -18.77 -2.25 7.21
C ALA A 72 -18.22 -1.23 6.18
N ASN A 73 -17.67 -1.71 5.06
CA ASN A 73 -17.20 -0.80 4.02
C ASN A 73 -18.34 -0.04 3.33
N GLU A 74 -19.51 -0.66 3.17
CA GLU A 74 -20.69 -0.02 2.58
C GLU A 74 -21.33 0.99 3.53
N GLU A 75 -21.37 0.71 4.85
CA GLU A 75 -22.21 1.41 5.83
C GLU A 75 -21.45 2.44 6.67
N LEU A 76 -20.11 2.37 6.82
CA LEU A 76 -19.37 3.15 7.80
C LEU A 76 -19.48 4.66 7.58
N VAL A 77 -19.31 5.15 6.35
CA VAL A 77 -19.35 6.61 6.06
C VAL A 77 -20.76 7.14 6.26
N ASP A 78 -21.78 6.43 5.78
CA ASP A 78 -23.20 6.81 5.95
C ASP A 78 -23.59 6.78 7.43
N THR A 79 -23.07 5.84 8.22
CA THR A 79 -23.29 5.76 9.67
C THR A 79 -22.68 6.96 10.39
N ILE A 80 -21.45 7.36 10.01
CA ILE A 80 -20.78 8.54 10.57
C ILE A 80 -21.57 9.81 10.22
N ASP A 81 -21.98 9.97 8.97
CA ASP A 81 -22.78 11.12 8.53
C ASP A 81 -24.11 11.21 9.29
N GLY A 82 -24.80 10.08 9.43
CA GLY A 82 -26.04 9.98 10.20
C GLY A 82 -25.85 10.32 11.69
N ALA A 83 -24.77 9.90 12.31
CA ALA A 83 -24.44 10.20 13.70
C ALA A 83 -24.09 11.70 13.88
N LEU A 84 -23.31 12.27 12.96
CA LEU A 84 -23.01 13.70 12.94
C LEU A 84 -24.28 14.54 12.81
N ALA A 85 -25.17 14.19 11.87
CA ALA A 85 -26.45 14.86 11.69
C ALA A 85 -27.32 14.79 12.95
N GLN A 86 -27.37 13.64 13.65
CA GLN A 86 -28.08 13.49 14.93
C GLN A 86 -27.47 14.34 16.06
N ALA A 87 -26.15 14.52 16.05
CA ALA A 87 -25.43 15.38 16.97
C ALA A 87 -25.62 16.89 16.65
N GLY A 88 -26.20 17.21 15.48
CA GLY A 88 -26.35 18.59 15.00
C GLY A 88 -25.03 19.19 14.54
N ALA A 89 -24.10 18.36 14.05
CA ALA A 89 -22.77 18.72 13.60
C ALA A 89 -22.53 18.19 12.17
N SER A 90 -21.46 18.68 11.55
CA SER A 90 -20.94 18.21 10.27
C SER A 90 -19.51 17.73 10.44
N VAL A 91 -18.96 17.08 9.43
CA VAL A 91 -17.56 16.63 9.44
C VAL A 91 -16.57 17.80 9.58
N ALA A 92 -16.95 19.01 9.16
CA ALA A 92 -16.13 20.20 9.29
C ALA A 92 -16.01 20.73 10.72
N ASP A 93 -16.91 20.29 11.62
CA ASP A 93 -16.92 20.67 13.03
C ASP A 93 -16.13 19.69 13.91
N VAL A 94 -15.60 18.59 13.33
CA VAL A 94 -14.87 17.56 14.05
C VAL A 94 -13.45 18.03 14.34
N ASP A 95 -13.03 17.92 15.61
CA ASP A 95 -11.69 18.30 16.07
C ASP A 95 -10.70 17.14 16.03
N ALA A 96 -11.15 15.88 16.14
CA ALA A 96 -10.32 14.69 16.05
C ALA A 96 -11.14 13.44 15.69
N PHE A 97 -10.50 12.45 15.06
CA PHE A 97 -11.04 11.12 14.87
C PHE A 97 -10.36 10.11 15.80
N LEU A 98 -11.13 9.13 16.25
CA LEU A 98 -10.66 7.96 16.99
C LEU A 98 -11.03 6.69 16.23
N VAL A 99 -10.14 5.69 16.19
CA VAL A 99 -10.42 4.44 15.51
C VAL A 99 -9.94 3.23 16.30
N GLY A 100 -10.77 2.17 16.30
CA GLY A 100 -10.37 0.87 16.80
C GLY A 100 -9.26 0.27 15.93
N ARG A 101 -8.11 -0.05 16.55
CA ARG A 101 -6.96 -0.66 15.88
C ARG A 101 -7.02 -2.19 15.85
N GLY A 102 -8.10 -2.78 16.35
CA GLY A 102 -8.16 -4.20 16.65
C GLY A 102 -7.55 -4.52 18.03
N PRO A 103 -7.16 -5.78 18.30
CA PRO A 103 -7.21 -6.91 17.38
C PRO A 103 -8.65 -7.37 17.07
N GLY A 104 -8.84 -7.99 15.91
CA GLY A 104 -10.15 -8.45 15.45
C GLY A 104 -10.13 -8.96 14.01
N SER A 105 -11.25 -8.81 13.30
CA SER A 105 -11.39 -9.15 11.89
C SER A 105 -10.36 -8.42 11.03
N PHE A 106 -9.55 -9.17 10.31
CA PHE A 106 -8.46 -8.66 9.51
C PHE A 106 -8.89 -7.63 8.44
N THR A 107 -10.01 -7.89 7.77
CA THR A 107 -10.60 -6.96 6.80
C THR A 107 -11.27 -5.78 7.51
N GLY A 108 -12.02 -6.06 8.57
CA GLY A 108 -12.73 -5.03 9.32
C GLY A 108 -11.80 -3.95 9.88
N VAL A 109 -10.73 -4.35 10.57
CA VAL A 109 -9.75 -3.39 11.12
C VAL A 109 -9.17 -2.48 10.03
N ARG A 110 -8.90 -3.02 8.83
CA ARG A 110 -8.39 -2.22 7.71
C ARG A 110 -9.41 -1.23 7.17
N ILE A 111 -10.66 -1.64 7.05
CA ILE A 111 -11.76 -0.74 6.65
C ILE A 111 -11.82 0.45 7.62
N GLY A 112 -11.93 0.18 8.93
CA GLY A 112 -12.02 1.24 9.93
C GLY A 112 -10.85 2.20 9.89
N ILE A 113 -9.62 1.66 9.92
CA ILE A 113 -8.40 2.49 9.92
C ILE A 113 -8.27 3.27 8.61
N SER A 114 -8.48 2.65 7.45
CA SER A 114 -8.34 3.33 6.16
C SER A 114 -9.38 4.44 5.99
N THR A 115 -10.63 4.19 6.36
CA THR A 115 -11.69 5.23 6.36
C THR A 115 -11.31 6.36 7.31
N ALA A 116 -10.90 6.05 8.55
CA ALA A 116 -10.52 7.06 9.54
C ALA A 116 -9.29 7.88 9.10
N LYS A 117 -8.29 7.25 8.47
CA LYS A 117 -7.16 7.95 7.85
C LYS A 117 -7.62 8.91 6.76
N GLY A 118 -8.52 8.46 5.90
CA GLY A 118 -9.12 9.29 4.86
C GLY A 118 -9.90 10.47 5.45
N LEU A 119 -10.75 10.22 6.44
CA LEU A 119 -11.51 11.27 7.15
C LEU A 119 -10.59 12.30 7.78
N ALA A 120 -9.61 11.86 8.56
CA ALA A 120 -8.67 12.74 9.25
C ALA A 120 -7.84 13.57 8.26
N ARG A 121 -7.33 12.93 7.20
CA ARG A 121 -6.57 13.65 6.17
C ARG A 121 -7.44 14.61 5.36
N GLY A 122 -8.67 14.20 5.02
CA GLY A 122 -9.63 15.02 4.28
C GLY A 122 -10.09 16.24 5.08
N ALA A 123 -10.37 16.08 6.36
CA ALA A 123 -10.75 17.19 7.27
C ALA A 123 -9.55 18.00 7.77
N ASN A 124 -8.34 17.47 7.65
CA ASN A 124 -7.10 18.00 8.24
C ASN A 124 -7.18 18.11 9.76
N VAL A 125 -7.51 16.99 10.43
CA VAL A 125 -7.61 16.88 11.89
C VAL A 125 -6.84 15.64 12.38
N PRO A 126 -6.45 15.60 13.68
CA PRO A 126 -5.76 14.45 14.26
C PRO A 126 -6.55 13.14 14.16
N LEU A 127 -5.83 12.01 14.09
CA LEU A 127 -6.35 10.66 14.21
C LEU A 127 -5.61 9.91 15.32
N HIS A 128 -6.35 9.29 16.24
CA HIS A 128 -5.77 8.48 17.32
C HIS A 128 -6.35 7.06 17.30
N GLY A 129 -5.49 6.09 17.61
CA GLY A 129 -5.84 4.68 17.61
C GLY A 129 -6.12 4.17 19.03
N VAL A 130 -7.14 3.32 19.18
CA VAL A 130 -7.56 2.71 20.45
C VAL A 130 -7.61 1.19 20.29
N SER A 131 -7.22 0.42 21.34
CA SER A 131 -7.39 -1.03 21.30
C SER A 131 -8.86 -1.40 21.37
N THR A 132 -9.32 -2.27 20.47
CA THR A 132 -10.67 -2.81 20.49
C THR A 132 -10.98 -3.61 21.77
N LEU A 133 -9.96 -4.27 22.35
CA LEU A 133 -10.12 -5.00 23.62
C LEU A 133 -10.39 -4.04 24.79
N ASP A 134 -9.74 -2.88 24.80
CA ASP A 134 -10.01 -1.83 25.77
C ASP A 134 -11.43 -1.29 25.59
N ALA A 135 -11.87 -1.05 24.35
CA ALA A 135 -13.24 -0.64 24.09
C ALA A 135 -14.28 -1.66 24.58
N CYS A 136 -14.03 -2.97 24.42
CA CYS A 136 -14.87 -4.02 25.00
C CYS A 136 -14.95 -3.95 26.53
N ALA A 137 -13.81 -3.76 27.20
CA ALA A 137 -13.76 -3.66 28.66
C ALA A 137 -14.50 -2.40 29.15
N TRP A 138 -14.34 -1.27 28.47
CA TRP A 138 -15.06 -0.03 28.79
C TRP A 138 -16.56 -0.11 28.50
N THR A 139 -16.96 -0.89 27.49
CA THR A 139 -18.37 -1.21 27.24
C THR A 139 -18.98 -1.99 28.41
N ALA A 140 -18.27 -3.01 28.90
CA ALA A 140 -18.69 -3.76 30.08
C ALA A 140 -18.75 -2.88 31.33
N TRP A 141 -17.76 -2.02 31.57
CA TRP A 141 -17.72 -1.05 32.67
C TRP A 141 -18.90 -0.11 32.63
N LYS A 142 -19.23 0.43 31.47
CA LYS A 142 -20.41 1.30 31.25
C LYS A 142 -21.72 0.57 31.51
N GLY A 143 -21.78 -0.73 31.18
CA GLY A 143 -22.91 -1.61 31.48
C GLY A 143 -23.06 -1.95 32.98
N GLY A 144 -22.22 -1.36 33.86
CA GLY A 144 -22.26 -1.56 35.31
C GLY A 144 -21.48 -2.78 35.83
N VAL A 145 -20.74 -3.48 34.97
CA VAL A 145 -19.90 -4.61 35.37
C VAL A 145 -18.72 -4.11 36.22
N ARG A 146 -18.44 -4.82 37.33
CA ARG A 146 -17.32 -4.52 38.23
C ARG A 146 -16.60 -5.82 38.62
N GLY A 147 -15.31 -5.72 38.96
CA GLY A 147 -14.46 -6.84 39.35
C GLY A 147 -13.51 -7.27 38.25
N LEU A 148 -13.10 -8.54 38.23
CA LEU A 148 -12.23 -9.09 37.17
C LEU A 148 -13.09 -9.51 35.96
N VAL A 149 -12.66 -9.09 34.79
CA VAL A 149 -13.35 -9.37 33.52
C VAL A 149 -12.34 -9.91 32.50
N GLY A 150 -12.61 -11.10 31.97
CA GLY A 150 -11.90 -11.69 30.84
C GLY A 150 -12.58 -11.35 29.53
N VAL A 151 -11.89 -10.66 28.65
CA VAL A 151 -12.32 -10.38 27.26
C VAL A 151 -11.76 -11.46 26.35
N ALA A 152 -12.63 -12.20 25.66
CA ALA A 152 -12.25 -13.17 24.64
C ALA A 152 -12.77 -12.69 23.28
N ALA A 153 -11.97 -11.92 22.53
CA ALA A 153 -12.34 -11.48 21.20
C ALA A 153 -12.01 -12.57 20.15
N ASP A 154 -12.84 -12.69 19.10
CA ASP A 154 -12.68 -13.73 18.05
C ASP A 154 -11.47 -13.44 17.15
N ALA A 155 -10.52 -14.38 17.10
CA ALA A 155 -9.36 -14.35 16.22
C ALA A 155 -9.51 -15.33 15.03
N MET A 156 -10.70 -15.89 14.81
CA MET A 156 -10.99 -16.92 13.81
C MET A 156 -10.16 -18.21 13.99
N ARG A 157 -10.34 -19.22 13.16
CA ARG A 157 -9.57 -20.50 13.14
C ARG A 157 -9.43 -21.21 14.49
N GLY A 158 -10.38 -21.04 15.40
CA GLY A 158 -10.34 -21.68 16.73
C GLY A 158 -9.51 -20.90 17.76
N GLU A 159 -9.20 -19.64 17.51
CA GLU A 159 -8.34 -18.78 18.31
C GLU A 159 -9.12 -17.56 18.83
N VAL A 160 -8.59 -16.98 19.92
CA VAL A 160 -9.10 -15.75 20.54
C VAL A 160 -7.95 -14.80 20.85
N TYR A 161 -8.30 -13.53 21.01
CA TYR A 161 -7.47 -12.52 21.63
C TYR A 161 -7.88 -12.38 23.09
N PRO A 162 -7.20 -13.06 24.03
CA PRO A 162 -7.56 -13.00 25.44
C PRO A 162 -6.95 -11.77 26.10
N ALA A 163 -7.76 -11.05 26.86
CA ALA A 163 -7.30 -9.98 27.71
C ALA A 163 -8.00 -10.02 29.06
N LEU A 164 -7.34 -9.57 30.11
CA LEU A 164 -7.90 -9.52 31.46
C LEU A 164 -7.87 -8.09 31.98
N TYR A 165 -9.00 -7.68 32.56
CA TYR A 165 -9.18 -6.33 33.09
C TYR A 165 -9.70 -6.38 34.51
N ARG A 166 -9.35 -5.35 35.30
CA ARG A 166 -9.99 -5.01 36.58
C ARG A 166 -10.90 -3.80 36.34
N LEU A 167 -12.18 -3.95 36.59
CA LEU A 167 -13.19 -2.91 36.46
C LEU A 167 -13.58 -2.44 37.85
N ASP A 168 -13.33 -1.18 38.15
CA ASP A 168 -13.67 -0.53 39.43
C ASP A 168 -14.40 0.79 39.19
N ASP A 169 -14.60 1.58 40.20
CA ASP A 169 -15.31 2.88 40.07
C ASP A 169 -14.51 3.91 39.29
N ALA A 170 -13.18 3.75 39.18
CA ALA A 170 -12.31 4.64 38.37
C ALA A 170 -12.28 4.26 36.89
N GLY A 171 -12.61 3.03 36.52
CA GLY A 171 -12.61 2.60 35.11
C GLY A 171 -12.26 1.16 34.86
N ALA A 172 -11.84 0.89 33.64
CA ALA A 172 -11.35 -0.40 33.18
C ALA A 172 -9.82 -0.38 33.08
N HIS A 173 -9.13 -1.22 33.84
CA HIS A 173 -7.68 -1.27 33.96
C HIS A 173 -7.17 -2.62 33.45
N ARG A 174 -6.36 -2.62 32.40
CA ARG A 174 -5.76 -3.83 31.84
C ARG A 174 -4.74 -4.42 32.83
N THR A 175 -4.78 -5.74 33.01
CA THR A 175 -3.86 -6.42 33.93
C THR A 175 -2.63 -7.00 33.25
N PHE A 176 -2.62 -7.10 31.89
CA PHE A 176 -1.49 -7.51 31.07
C PHE A 176 -1.29 -6.53 29.93
N GLU A 177 -0.05 -6.12 29.67
CA GLU A 177 0.28 -5.07 28.71
C GLU A 177 0.27 -5.53 27.24
N ARG A 178 0.28 -6.85 26.95
CA ARG A 178 0.47 -7.34 25.58
C ARG A 178 -0.74 -8.05 25.04
N GLU A 179 -1.10 -7.70 23.80
CA GLU A 179 -2.09 -8.42 23.01
C GLU A 179 -1.44 -9.66 22.39
N ARG A 180 -2.17 -10.78 22.40
CA ARG A 180 -1.71 -12.06 21.87
C ARG A 180 -2.87 -12.81 21.23
N VAL A 181 -2.55 -13.75 20.34
CA VAL A 181 -3.51 -14.69 19.79
C VAL A 181 -3.17 -16.10 20.26
N VAL A 182 -4.15 -16.85 20.74
CA VAL A 182 -3.99 -18.22 21.19
C VAL A 182 -5.23 -19.05 20.88
N LYS A 183 -5.10 -20.38 20.84
CA LYS A 183 -6.27 -21.26 20.76
C LYS A 183 -7.24 -20.99 21.92
N ALA A 184 -8.53 -20.90 21.61
CA ALA A 184 -9.56 -20.59 22.63
C ALA A 184 -9.51 -21.55 23.83
N ALA A 185 -9.30 -22.85 23.59
CA ALA A 185 -9.14 -23.84 24.68
C ALA A 185 -7.93 -23.49 25.56
N VAL A 186 -6.79 -23.12 24.97
CA VAL A 186 -5.58 -22.77 25.71
C VAL A 186 -5.83 -21.51 26.54
N ALA A 187 -6.45 -20.48 25.98
CA ALA A 187 -6.78 -19.25 26.70
C ALA A 187 -7.64 -19.53 27.93
N PHE A 188 -8.68 -20.35 27.78
CA PHE A 188 -9.56 -20.70 28.89
C PHE A 188 -8.86 -21.60 29.93
N ASP A 189 -7.98 -22.52 29.55
CA ASP A 189 -7.19 -23.36 30.45
C ASP A 189 -6.18 -22.50 31.25
N GLU A 190 -5.52 -21.53 30.63
CA GLU A 190 -4.65 -20.57 31.30
C GLU A 190 -5.43 -19.76 32.33
N TRP A 191 -6.62 -19.26 31.97
CA TRP A 191 -7.46 -18.51 32.88
C TRP A 191 -7.95 -19.41 34.06
N ARG A 192 -8.30 -20.68 33.82
CA ARG A 192 -8.66 -21.67 34.87
C ARG A 192 -7.54 -21.90 35.87
N ALA A 193 -6.30 -21.83 35.41
CA ALA A 193 -5.13 -22.01 36.28
C ALA A 193 -4.80 -20.76 37.15
N MET A 194 -5.49 -19.63 36.93
CA MET A 194 -5.23 -18.39 37.67
C MET A 194 -5.92 -18.40 39.05
N ASP A 195 -5.24 -17.81 40.02
CA ASP A 195 -5.87 -17.52 41.30
C ASP A 195 -7.04 -16.55 41.11
N GLY A 196 -8.19 -16.88 41.70
CA GLY A 196 -9.39 -16.05 41.60
C GLY A 196 -10.22 -16.25 40.32
N TRP A 197 -9.91 -17.26 39.50
CA TRP A 197 -10.70 -17.59 38.29
C TRP A 197 -12.21 -17.68 38.54
N GLY A 198 -12.64 -18.27 39.65
CA GLY A 198 -14.06 -18.37 40.02
C GLY A 198 -14.80 -17.02 40.12
N GLN A 199 -14.08 -15.90 40.20
CA GLN A 199 -14.65 -14.55 40.29
C GLN A 199 -14.56 -13.78 38.94
N VAL A 200 -13.88 -14.33 37.91
CA VAL A 200 -13.74 -13.67 36.61
C VAL A 200 -15.04 -13.76 35.83
N GLN A 201 -15.59 -12.63 35.46
CA GLN A 201 -16.72 -12.50 34.52
C GLN A 201 -16.20 -12.52 33.09
N LEU A 202 -16.98 -13.02 32.14
CA LEU A 202 -16.54 -13.23 30.75
C LEU A 202 -17.32 -12.36 29.78
N THR A 203 -16.60 -11.79 28.82
CA THR A 203 -17.15 -11.01 27.70
C THR A 203 -16.34 -11.23 26.42
N GLY A 204 -16.77 -10.63 25.33
CA GLY A 204 -16.13 -10.67 24.03
C GLY A 204 -16.90 -11.50 23.01
N ASP A 205 -16.81 -11.11 21.76
CA ASP A 205 -17.52 -11.74 20.63
C ASP A 205 -17.05 -13.17 20.33
N GLY A 206 -15.84 -13.54 20.76
CA GLY A 206 -15.32 -14.91 20.71
C GLY A 206 -16.19 -15.91 21.49
N LEU A 207 -16.92 -15.45 22.50
CA LEU A 207 -17.87 -16.30 23.24
C LEU A 207 -19.02 -16.81 22.36
N VAL A 208 -19.36 -16.11 21.27
CA VAL A 208 -20.38 -16.58 20.30
C VAL A 208 -19.98 -17.92 19.68
N ARG A 209 -18.69 -18.11 19.38
CA ARG A 209 -18.16 -19.32 18.71
C ARG A 209 -17.62 -20.34 19.71
N TYR A 210 -16.96 -19.88 20.76
CA TYR A 210 -16.15 -20.71 21.65
C TYR A 210 -16.77 -20.87 23.04
N GLY A 211 -17.90 -20.26 23.34
CA GLY A 211 -18.62 -20.41 24.61
C GLY A 211 -18.97 -21.86 24.96
N LYS A 212 -19.07 -22.74 23.95
CA LYS A 212 -19.25 -24.19 24.16
C LYS A 212 -18.05 -24.90 24.84
N LEU A 213 -16.91 -24.24 24.96
CA LEU A 213 -15.72 -24.73 25.69
C LEU A 213 -15.81 -24.43 27.20
N LEU A 214 -16.78 -23.61 27.58
CA LEU A 214 -17.08 -23.26 28.97
C LEU A 214 -18.03 -24.30 29.59
N ASP A 215 -17.83 -24.60 30.86
CA ASP A 215 -18.80 -25.37 31.62
C ASP A 215 -20.01 -24.51 32.04
N GLU A 216 -20.97 -25.13 32.75
CA GLU A 216 -22.21 -24.45 33.17
C GLU A 216 -21.95 -23.35 34.20
N ALA A 217 -20.99 -23.54 35.13
CA ALA A 217 -20.60 -22.55 36.12
C ALA A 217 -19.86 -21.36 35.47
N GLU A 218 -19.01 -21.63 34.46
CA GLU A 218 -18.32 -20.63 33.69
C GLU A 218 -19.27 -19.84 32.81
N THR A 219 -20.21 -20.53 32.13
CA THR A 219 -21.24 -19.91 31.30
C THR A 219 -22.12 -18.96 32.14
N SER A 220 -22.42 -19.29 33.38
CA SER A 220 -23.19 -18.40 34.27
C SER A 220 -22.47 -17.10 34.64
N ARG A 221 -21.15 -17.02 34.41
CA ARG A 221 -20.33 -15.83 34.64
C ARG A 221 -20.18 -14.95 33.37
N CYS A 222 -20.74 -15.38 32.23
CA CYS A 222 -20.80 -14.50 31.08
C CYS A 222 -21.73 -13.33 31.39
N ILE A 223 -21.25 -12.11 31.12
CA ILE A 223 -22.06 -10.90 31.29
C ILE A 223 -23.19 -10.84 30.25
N ASP A 224 -24.06 -9.86 30.35
CA ASP A 224 -25.15 -9.67 29.39
C ASP A 224 -24.60 -9.67 27.96
N ARG A 225 -25.25 -10.44 27.08
CA ARG A 225 -24.78 -10.63 25.70
C ARG A 225 -24.73 -9.32 24.92
N GLY A 226 -25.54 -8.33 25.26
CA GLY A 226 -25.52 -7.00 24.65
C GLY A 226 -24.19 -6.25 24.86
N LEU A 227 -23.37 -6.69 25.83
CA LEU A 227 -22.09 -6.09 26.18
C LEU A 227 -20.86 -6.89 25.67
N TRP A 228 -21.07 -7.85 24.75
CA TRP A 228 -19.97 -8.70 24.24
C TRP A 228 -19.17 -8.05 23.10
N TRP A 229 -19.65 -6.96 22.54
CA TRP A 229 -18.99 -6.25 21.45
C TRP A 229 -18.50 -4.89 21.90
N PRO A 230 -17.47 -4.34 21.24
CA PRO A 230 -17.11 -2.94 21.44
C PRO A 230 -18.27 -2.03 21.00
N THR A 231 -18.48 -0.95 21.74
CA THR A 231 -19.41 0.12 21.37
C THR A 231 -18.68 1.41 21.10
N GLY A 232 -19.27 2.32 20.34
CA GLY A 232 -18.70 3.66 20.13
C GLY A 232 -18.46 4.38 21.44
N GLU A 233 -19.38 4.29 22.41
CA GLU A 233 -19.18 4.88 23.75
C GLU A 233 -17.99 4.23 24.50
N GLY A 234 -17.85 2.88 24.42
CA GLY A 234 -16.73 2.16 25.00
C GLY A 234 -15.39 2.61 24.41
N LEU A 235 -15.35 2.83 23.09
CA LEU A 235 -14.19 3.34 22.37
C LEU A 235 -13.83 4.77 22.83
N LEU A 236 -14.81 5.65 22.96
CA LEU A 236 -14.63 7.02 23.40
C LEU A 236 -14.11 7.10 24.85
N LEU A 237 -14.65 6.26 25.75
CA LEU A 237 -14.20 6.15 27.14
C LEU A 237 -12.77 5.61 27.24
N ALA A 238 -12.44 4.58 26.46
CA ALA A 238 -11.09 4.02 26.41
C ALA A 238 -10.06 5.06 25.92
N ALA A 239 -10.40 5.81 24.87
CA ALA A 239 -9.55 6.88 24.38
C ALA A 239 -9.33 7.99 25.41
N ALA A 240 -10.39 8.42 26.07
CA ALA A 240 -10.32 9.44 27.11
C ALA A 240 -9.45 9.00 28.31
N ALA A 241 -9.64 7.76 28.78
CA ALA A 241 -8.86 7.20 29.87
C ALA A 241 -7.38 7.01 29.53
N ALA A 242 -7.06 6.70 28.27
CA ALA A 242 -5.68 6.59 27.79
C ALA A 242 -5.02 7.95 27.53
N GLY A 243 -5.76 9.07 27.64
CA GLY A 243 -5.24 10.39 27.27
C GLY A 243 -4.90 10.50 25.79
N ALA A 244 -5.60 9.78 24.91
CA ALA A 244 -5.23 9.63 23.50
C ALA A 244 -5.11 10.97 22.76
N LEU A 245 -5.92 11.96 23.10
CA LEU A 245 -5.88 13.29 22.47
C LEU A 245 -4.65 14.14 22.86
N GLN A 246 -3.86 13.71 23.84
CA GLN A 246 -2.64 14.38 24.30
C GLN A 246 -1.38 13.55 24.11
N ALA A 247 -1.51 12.22 23.95
CA ALA A 247 -0.40 11.27 24.02
C ALA A 247 0.53 11.32 22.80
N ASP A 248 0.03 11.74 21.63
CA ASP A 248 0.79 11.78 20.38
C ASP A 248 0.41 13.00 19.52
N ALA A 249 1.14 13.18 18.41
CA ALA A 249 0.91 14.28 17.47
C ALA A 249 -0.38 14.14 16.64
N GLY A 250 -1.11 13.01 16.76
CA GLY A 250 -2.32 12.72 15.99
C GLY A 250 -2.08 12.50 14.50
N ASP A 251 -0.88 12.12 14.10
CA ASP A 251 -0.55 11.85 12.69
C ASP A 251 -1.29 10.62 12.18
N PRO A 252 -2.19 10.76 11.18
CA PRO A 252 -2.94 9.63 10.64
C PRO A 252 -2.05 8.52 10.05
N SER A 253 -0.83 8.84 9.58
CA SER A 253 0.09 7.87 9.02
C SER A 253 0.55 6.85 10.07
N LEU A 254 0.63 7.23 11.34
CA LEU A 254 1.10 6.41 12.45
C LEU A 254 0.06 5.44 13.00
N VAL A 255 -1.22 5.62 12.68
CA VAL A 255 -2.28 4.74 13.17
C VAL A 255 -2.31 3.46 12.33
N LEU A 256 -1.88 2.36 12.94
CA LEU A 256 -1.75 1.06 12.29
C LEU A 256 -2.55 -0.03 13.01
N PRO A 257 -2.98 -1.09 12.29
CA PRO A 257 -3.62 -2.25 12.90
C PRO A 257 -2.70 -2.95 13.93
N ILE A 258 -3.29 -3.48 14.97
CA ILE A 258 -2.59 -4.37 15.90
C ILE A 258 -2.55 -5.77 15.31
N TYR A 259 -1.43 -6.13 14.68
CA TYR A 259 -1.21 -7.46 14.14
C TYR A 259 -0.46 -8.34 15.15
N THR A 260 -1.15 -9.31 15.72
CA THR A 260 -0.58 -10.28 16.66
C THR A 260 -0.13 -11.57 15.98
N ARG A 261 -0.27 -11.68 14.67
CA ARG A 261 0.00 -12.88 13.87
C ARG A 261 0.77 -12.52 12.61
N LEU A 262 1.77 -13.34 12.29
CA LEU A 262 2.40 -13.33 10.97
C LEU A 262 1.43 -13.86 9.89
N SER A 263 1.62 -13.46 8.64
CA SER A 263 0.92 -14.08 7.53
C SER A 263 1.37 -15.53 7.34
N ASP A 264 0.53 -16.36 6.72
CA ASP A 264 0.88 -17.75 6.40
C ASP A 264 2.16 -17.82 5.52
N ALA A 265 2.38 -16.82 4.67
CA ALA A 265 3.58 -16.72 3.82
C ALA A 265 4.84 -16.44 4.65
N GLU A 266 4.78 -15.49 5.59
CA GLU A 266 5.87 -15.19 6.51
C GLU A 266 6.22 -16.38 7.41
N GLU A 267 5.20 -17.09 7.92
CA GLU A 267 5.42 -18.31 8.72
C GLU A 267 6.08 -19.44 7.89
N ASN A 268 5.67 -19.61 6.64
CA ASN A 268 6.24 -20.61 5.75
C ASN A 268 7.69 -20.26 5.38
N GLU A 269 8.00 -18.99 5.17
CA GLU A 269 9.37 -18.53 4.91
C GLU A 269 10.26 -18.77 6.14
N ARG A 270 9.80 -18.45 7.35
CA ARG A 270 10.53 -18.75 8.59
C ARG A 270 10.86 -20.24 8.72
N LYS A 271 9.88 -21.12 8.42
CA LYS A 271 10.10 -22.58 8.39
C LYS A 271 11.16 -22.96 7.36
N ARG A 272 11.13 -22.38 6.15
CA ARG A 272 12.11 -22.61 5.10
C ARG A 272 13.53 -22.21 5.51
N LEU A 273 13.65 -21.14 6.28
CA LEU A 273 14.92 -20.62 6.79
C LEU A 273 15.39 -21.32 8.07
N GLY A 274 14.67 -22.33 8.58
CA GLY A 274 15.01 -23.06 9.80
C GLY A 274 14.93 -22.22 11.08
N LEU A 275 14.24 -21.08 11.02
CA LEU A 275 14.00 -20.22 12.17
C LEU A 275 12.90 -20.86 13.05
N ALA A 276 13.07 -20.78 14.38
CA ALA A 276 12.06 -21.25 15.31
C ALA A 276 10.68 -20.66 14.95
N ALA A 277 9.61 -21.46 15.12
CA ALA A 277 8.26 -20.94 15.05
C ALA A 277 8.22 -19.71 15.95
N SER A 278 7.71 -18.60 15.44
CA SER A 278 7.68 -17.37 16.22
C SER A 278 6.92 -17.66 17.53
N GLU A 279 7.59 -17.58 18.66
CA GLU A 279 6.89 -17.17 19.86
C GLU A 279 6.27 -15.84 19.45
N GLN A 280 4.95 -15.82 19.26
CA GLN A 280 4.09 -14.72 18.85
C GLN A 280 4.82 -13.38 18.81
N SER A 281 5.55 -13.14 17.71
CA SER A 281 6.35 -11.93 17.63
C SER A 281 5.40 -10.79 17.38
N GLN A 282 5.13 -10.06 18.40
CA GLN A 282 4.77 -8.67 18.30
C GLN A 282 5.87 -7.96 17.52
N LYS A 283 5.76 -7.94 16.21
CA LYS A 283 6.50 -6.99 15.37
C LYS A 283 5.49 -6.02 14.76
N THR A 284 4.90 -5.22 15.63
CA THR A 284 4.37 -3.90 15.28
C THR A 284 5.49 -2.96 14.81
N GLY A 285 6.75 -3.24 15.16
CA GLY A 285 7.86 -2.31 14.98
C GLY A 285 8.25 -1.97 13.54
N VAL A 286 8.08 -2.87 12.54
CA VAL A 286 8.47 -2.53 11.15
C VAL A 286 7.43 -1.63 10.48
N ALA A 287 6.16 -1.80 10.81
CA ALA A 287 5.08 -1.00 10.26
C ALA A 287 5.03 0.40 10.89
N GLU A 288 5.22 0.49 12.21
CA GLU A 288 5.34 1.78 12.92
C GLU A 288 6.59 2.56 12.49
N GLU A 289 7.64 1.87 12.06
CA GLU A 289 8.87 2.50 11.59
C GLU A 289 8.72 3.19 10.22
N MET A 290 7.83 2.72 9.35
CA MET A 290 7.57 3.32 8.04
C MET A 290 6.40 4.31 8.07
N ALA A 291 5.44 4.15 8.95
CA ALA A 291 4.36 5.09 9.15
C ALA A 291 4.88 6.35 9.88
N GLY A 292 4.56 7.50 9.37
CA GLY A 292 5.02 8.79 9.93
C GLY A 292 6.37 9.29 9.40
N ARG A 293 7.02 8.55 8.51
CA ARG A 293 8.21 9.00 7.81
C ARG A 293 7.84 9.34 6.38
N HIS A 294 7.96 10.59 6.01
CA HIS A 294 7.78 11.06 4.64
C HIS A 294 9.00 10.74 3.77
N LEU A 295 9.58 9.53 3.95
CA LEU A 295 10.67 9.05 3.12
C LEU A 295 10.12 8.66 1.75
N GLN A 296 10.41 9.49 0.77
CA GLN A 296 10.13 9.22 -0.63
C GLN A 296 11.40 8.70 -1.29
N PHE A 297 11.28 7.58 -1.99
CA PHE A 297 12.36 7.03 -2.80
C PHE A 297 11.97 7.16 -4.26
N ARG A 298 12.81 7.82 -5.05
CA ARG A 298 12.58 8.00 -6.48
C ARG A 298 13.89 8.01 -7.27
N PRO A 299 13.85 7.78 -8.58
CA PRO A 299 15.00 8.01 -9.43
C PRO A 299 15.50 9.45 -9.26
N MET A 300 16.82 9.60 -9.22
CA MET A 300 17.48 10.91 -9.14
C MET A 300 17.29 11.70 -10.44
N GLY A 301 16.93 12.96 -10.33
CA GLY A 301 16.85 13.88 -11.47
C GLY A 301 17.89 14.99 -11.41
N ALA A 302 18.04 15.72 -12.50
CA ALA A 302 19.01 16.82 -12.59
C ALA A 302 18.81 17.91 -11.51
N ALA A 303 17.58 18.11 -11.06
CA ALA A 303 17.24 19.04 -9.98
C ALA A 303 17.81 18.65 -8.60
N ASP A 304 18.15 17.38 -8.41
CA ASP A 304 18.71 16.89 -7.15
C ASP A 304 20.21 17.08 -7.02
N ALA A 305 20.93 17.39 -8.10
CA ALA A 305 22.38 17.32 -8.17
C ALA A 305 23.07 18.24 -7.13
N GLU A 306 22.58 19.43 -6.89
CA GLU A 306 23.12 20.36 -5.88
C GLU A 306 22.91 19.83 -4.45
N ALA A 307 21.70 19.30 -4.17
CA ALA A 307 21.38 18.75 -2.86
C ALA A 307 22.15 17.43 -2.61
N ALA A 308 22.33 16.62 -3.66
CA ALA A 308 23.12 15.39 -3.61
C ALA A 308 24.59 15.69 -3.30
N ALA A 309 25.20 16.65 -3.98
CA ALA A 309 26.58 17.08 -3.71
C ALA A 309 26.75 17.62 -2.28
N ALA A 310 25.78 18.38 -1.78
CA ALA A 310 25.79 18.86 -0.41
C ALA A 310 25.69 17.72 0.62
N LEU A 311 24.83 16.73 0.37
CA LEU A 311 24.70 15.55 1.23
C LEU A 311 25.99 14.71 1.22
N ASP A 312 26.53 14.47 0.03
CA ASP A 312 27.75 13.69 -0.15
C ASP A 312 28.93 14.33 0.58
N ALA A 313 29.13 15.62 0.43
CA ALA A 313 30.14 16.40 1.15
C ALA A 313 29.97 16.32 2.67
N ALA A 314 28.74 16.31 3.19
CA ALA A 314 28.47 16.14 4.61
C ALA A 314 28.75 14.71 5.11
N CYS A 315 28.52 13.70 4.27
CA CYS A 315 28.74 12.29 4.60
C CYS A 315 30.22 11.89 4.59
N PHE A 316 31.02 12.52 3.73
CA PHE A 316 32.44 12.19 3.49
C PHE A 316 33.41 13.29 3.90
N ALA A 317 33.00 14.23 4.76
CA ALA A 317 33.83 15.34 5.24
C ALA A 317 35.19 14.89 5.87
N ASP A 318 35.17 13.72 6.53
CA ASP A 318 36.38 13.13 7.15
C ASP A 318 36.94 11.93 6.37
N ALA A 319 36.46 11.70 5.13
CA ALA A 319 36.89 10.56 4.32
C ALA A 319 38.20 10.83 3.59
N SER A 320 38.86 9.77 3.17
CA SER A 320 40.16 9.80 2.47
C SER A 320 40.01 10.15 0.96
N HIS A 321 38.77 10.34 0.47
CA HIS A 321 38.45 10.66 -0.93
C HIS A 321 37.58 11.92 -1.02
N ASP A 322 37.64 12.58 -2.18
CA ASP A 322 36.86 13.79 -2.43
C ASP A 322 35.39 13.45 -2.65
N ALA A 323 34.50 14.24 -2.05
CA ALA A 323 33.06 14.16 -2.27
C ALA A 323 32.69 14.53 -3.72
N TRP A 324 31.58 13.95 -4.19
CA TRP A 324 31.09 14.21 -5.54
C TRP A 324 30.53 15.63 -5.67
N SER A 325 30.90 16.32 -6.75
CA SER A 325 30.35 17.62 -7.10
C SER A 325 29.00 17.49 -7.83
N ALA A 326 28.18 18.53 -7.78
CA ALA A 326 26.92 18.60 -8.55
C ALA A 326 27.12 18.34 -10.05
N LYS A 327 28.26 18.77 -10.60
CA LYS A 327 28.61 18.49 -12.00
C LYS A 327 28.81 16.99 -12.26
N GLN A 328 29.48 16.27 -11.36
CA GLN A 328 29.67 14.83 -11.52
C GLN A 328 28.35 14.08 -11.49
N PHE A 329 27.43 14.44 -10.57
CA PHE A 329 26.08 13.86 -10.58
C PHE A 329 25.32 14.16 -11.87
N LEU A 330 25.39 15.39 -12.41
CA LEU A 330 24.79 15.73 -13.70
C LEU A 330 25.40 14.95 -14.87
N ASP A 331 26.73 14.75 -14.85
CA ASP A 331 27.42 13.97 -15.89
C ASP A 331 26.97 12.49 -15.85
N GLU A 332 26.69 11.92 -14.66
CA GLU A 332 26.15 10.55 -14.49
C GLU A 332 24.67 10.40 -14.85
N LEU A 333 23.91 11.49 -14.88
CA LEU A 333 22.51 11.53 -15.28
C LEU A 333 22.31 11.89 -16.78
N ALA A 334 23.39 12.13 -17.50
CA ALA A 334 23.31 12.56 -18.90
C ALA A 334 22.82 11.44 -19.83
N ASP A 335 22.01 11.79 -20.84
CA ASP A 335 21.57 10.87 -21.86
C ASP A 335 22.71 10.37 -22.75
N GLY A 336 22.66 9.10 -23.17
CA GLY A 336 23.60 8.52 -24.13
C GLY A 336 24.94 8.09 -23.57
N LEU A 337 25.04 7.89 -22.26
CA LEU A 337 26.24 7.29 -21.64
C LEU A 337 26.52 5.88 -22.17
N PRO A 338 27.81 5.47 -22.27
CA PRO A 338 28.20 4.17 -22.84
C PRO A 338 27.75 2.97 -21.99
N ALA A 339 27.47 3.18 -20.71
CA ALA A 339 26.96 2.17 -19.80
C ALA A 339 25.72 2.71 -19.09
N ALA A 340 24.75 1.84 -18.81
CA ALA A 340 23.53 2.22 -18.10
C ALA A 340 23.84 2.62 -16.66
N ARG A 341 23.07 3.57 -16.14
CA ARG A 341 23.17 4.10 -14.79
C ARG A 341 21.84 3.91 -14.07
N SER A 342 21.93 3.68 -12.77
CA SER A 342 20.78 3.72 -11.86
C SER A 342 21.17 4.58 -10.66
N TRP A 343 20.50 5.73 -10.52
CA TRP A 343 20.66 6.64 -9.40
C TRP A 343 19.34 6.86 -8.71
N TRP A 344 19.31 6.68 -7.39
CA TRP A 344 18.14 6.85 -6.56
C TRP A 344 18.40 7.80 -5.41
N VAL A 345 17.37 8.56 -5.03
CA VAL A 345 17.39 9.49 -3.91
C VAL A 345 16.27 9.21 -2.93
N ALA A 346 16.53 9.50 -1.67
CA ALA A 346 15.56 9.46 -0.58
C ALA A 346 15.34 10.88 -0.06
N HIS A 347 14.09 11.32 -0.02
CA HIS A 347 13.70 12.59 0.58
C HIS A 347 12.89 12.35 1.85
N ASP A 348 13.09 13.19 2.85
CA ASP A 348 12.25 13.28 4.05
C ASP A 348 11.70 14.71 4.12
N ASN A 349 10.37 14.86 3.93
CA ASN A 349 9.71 16.18 3.89
C ASN A 349 10.36 17.16 2.88
N GLY A 350 10.65 16.69 1.67
CA GLY A 350 11.28 17.49 0.61
C GLY A 350 12.79 17.71 0.77
N ARG A 351 13.39 17.35 1.91
CA ARG A 351 14.85 17.41 2.12
C ARG A 351 15.50 16.10 1.65
N LEU A 352 16.50 16.15 0.79
CA LEU A 352 17.26 14.99 0.38
C LEU A 352 18.08 14.46 1.57
N VAL A 353 17.85 13.21 1.95
CA VAL A 353 18.44 12.57 3.13
C VAL A 353 19.23 11.31 2.80
N GLY A 354 19.21 10.87 1.55
CA GLY A 354 20.01 9.73 1.11
C GLY A 354 20.09 9.64 -0.40
N LEU A 355 21.15 9.02 -0.89
CA LEU A 355 21.34 8.68 -2.29
C LEU A 355 22.08 7.36 -2.42
N ALA A 356 21.88 6.66 -3.54
CA ALA A 356 22.73 5.56 -3.99
C ALA A 356 22.73 5.49 -5.51
N GLY A 357 23.88 5.15 -6.09
CA GLY A 357 24.04 5.00 -7.51
C GLY A 357 24.92 3.85 -7.93
N GLY A 358 24.66 3.35 -9.14
CA GLY A 358 25.44 2.26 -9.71
C GLY A 358 25.50 2.33 -11.24
N MET A 359 26.54 1.71 -11.77
CA MET A 359 26.82 1.61 -13.19
C MET A 359 26.81 0.14 -13.61
N VAL A 360 26.12 -0.16 -14.70
CA VAL A 360 26.04 -1.52 -15.24
C VAL A 360 27.19 -1.79 -16.20
N VAL A 361 28.02 -2.79 -15.91
CA VAL A 361 29.15 -3.22 -16.74
C VAL A 361 29.17 -4.74 -16.83
N ASP A 362 29.06 -5.30 -18.02
CA ASP A 362 29.21 -6.74 -18.31
C ASP A 362 28.37 -7.68 -17.41
N GLY A 363 27.13 -7.27 -17.07
CA GLY A 363 26.22 -8.07 -16.24
C GLY A 363 26.45 -7.96 -14.74
N ASP A 364 27.30 -7.03 -14.32
CA ASP A 364 27.53 -6.63 -12.94
C ASP A 364 27.05 -5.18 -12.72
N VAL A 365 26.48 -4.84 -11.59
CA VAL A 365 26.29 -3.46 -11.18
C VAL A 365 27.37 -3.04 -10.21
N GLN A 366 28.18 -2.10 -10.63
CA GLN A 366 29.19 -1.47 -9.79
C GLN A 366 28.52 -0.32 -9.01
N ILE A 367 28.40 -0.50 -7.69
CA ILE A 367 27.88 0.56 -6.82
C ILE A 367 28.95 1.66 -6.74
N LEU A 368 28.57 2.85 -7.17
CA LEU A 368 29.50 4.00 -7.29
C LEU A 368 29.51 4.82 -6.02
N ASP A 369 28.33 4.99 -5.41
CA ASP A 369 28.19 5.81 -4.22
C ASP A 369 26.97 5.43 -3.41
N VAL A 370 27.06 5.58 -2.06
CA VAL A 370 25.95 5.42 -1.11
C VAL A 370 26.15 6.40 0.03
N ALA A 371 25.33 7.44 0.06
CA ALA A 371 25.36 8.45 1.12
C ALA A 371 24.01 8.53 1.85
N VAL A 372 24.06 8.62 3.16
CA VAL A 372 22.88 8.87 4.02
C VAL A 372 23.27 9.88 5.08
N ASP A 373 22.44 10.93 5.20
CA ASP A 373 22.57 12.00 6.18
C ASP A 373 22.90 11.40 7.57
N PRO A 374 23.97 11.86 8.23
CA PRO A 374 24.41 11.31 9.51
C PRO A 374 23.30 11.22 10.56
N ASP A 375 22.40 12.21 10.61
CA ASP A 375 21.27 12.25 11.55
C ASP A 375 20.14 11.30 11.17
N GLU A 376 20.12 10.80 9.92
CA GLU A 376 19.11 9.89 9.39
C GLU A 376 19.62 8.45 9.23
N ARG A 377 20.86 8.17 9.65
CA ARG A 377 21.44 6.83 9.62
C ARG A 377 20.68 5.86 10.51
N ARG A 378 20.87 4.55 10.26
CA ARG A 378 20.21 3.43 10.99
C ARG A 378 18.69 3.36 10.76
N ARG A 379 18.14 4.14 9.86
CA ARG A 379 16.72 4.16 9.45
C ARG A 379 16.41 3.26 8.23
N GLY A 380 17.33 2.44 7.80
CA GLY A 380 17.14 1.55 6.64
C GLY A 380 17.24 2.23 5.27
N ILE A 381 17.53 3.54 5.19
CA ILE A 381 17.55 4.34 3.96
C ILE A 381 18.54 3.76 2.95
N ALA A 382 19.81 3.54 3.34
CA ALA A 382 20.82 2.97 2.44
C ALA A 382 20.41 1.59 1.89
N ARG A 383 19.82 0.75 2.74
CA ARG A 383 19.31 -0.57 2.34
C ARG A 383 18.24 -0.47 1.28
N LYS A 384 17.29 0.46 1.45
CA LYS A 384 16.19 0.66 0.50
C LYS A 384 16.69 1.24 -0.82
N LEU A 385 17.61 2.19 -0.77
CA LEU A 385 18.25 2.75 -1.97
C LEU A 385 19.00 1.69 -2.77
N LEU A 386 19.83 0.87 -2.09
CA LEU A 386 20.55 -0.24 -2.73
C LEU A 386 19.62 -1.31 -3.29
N SER A 387 18.47 -1.52 -2.66
CA SER A 387 17.42 -2.40 -3.18
C SER A 387 16.87 -1.89 -4.52
N HIS A 388 16.63 -0.58 -4.67
CA HIS A 388 16.19 0.01 -5.92
C HIS A 388 17.26 -0.06 -7.01
N VAL A 389 18.52 0.27 -6.69
CA VAL A 389 19.64 0.15 -7.63
C VAL A 389 19.82 -1.32 -8.06
N SER A 390 19.72 -2.26 -7.13
CA SER A 390 19.75 -3.71 -7.39
C SER A 390 18.63 -4.15 -8.32
N TYR A 391 17.43 -3.63 -8.11
CA TYR A 391 16.26 -3.93 -8.95
C TYR A 391 16.46 -3.42 -10.38
N ASP A 392 16.85 -2.16 -10.55
CA ASP A 392 17.13 -1.60 -11.88
C ASP A 392 18.23 -2.38 -12.60
N ALA A 393 19.28 -2.76 -11.86
CA ALA A 393 20.37 -3.57 -12.40
C ALA A 393 19.89 -4.94 -12.89
N GLN A 394 19.00 -5.61 -12.16
CA GLN A 394 18.37 -6.86 -12.58
C GLN A 394 17.52 -6.66 -13.84
N MET A 395 16.76 -5.55 -13.91
CA MET A 395 16.01 -5.18 -15.10
C MET A 395 16.90 -4.95 -16.33
N LEU A 396 18.16 -4.57 -16.10
CA LEU A 396 19.19 -4.43 -17.14
C LEU A 396 20.01 -5.73 -17.34
N GLY A 397 19.61 -6.84 -16.68
CA GLY A 397 20.19 -8.16 -16.86
C GLY A 397 21.43 -8.45 -16.01
N CYS A 398 21.73 -7.67 -14.98
CA CYS A 398 22.80 -7.97 -14.05
C CYS A 398 22.43 -9.17 -13.17
N THR A 399 23.45 -9.98 -12.86
CA THR A 399 23.36 -11.13 -11.95
C THR A 399 24.19 -10.97 -10.70
N THR A 400 25.07 -9.96 -10.69
CA THR A 400 25.98 -9.64 -9.59
C THR A 400 25.98 -8.13 -9.33
N ALA A 401 26.41 -7.78 -8.11
CA ALA A 401 26.73 -6.42 -7.70
C ALA A 401 28.13 -6.41 -7.10
N SER A 402 28.89 -5.35 -7.36
CA SER A 402 30.21 -5.14 -6.77
C SER A 402 30.35 -3.71 -6.24
N LEU A 403 31.22 -3.54 -5.27
CA LEU A 403 31.59 -2.26 -4.68
C LEU A 403 33.00 -2.24 -4.10
N GLU A 404 33.53 -1.03 -3.93
CA GLU A 404 34.73 -0.78 -3.14
C GLU A 404 34.34 0.01 -1.87
N VAL A 405 34.82 -0.40 -0.71
CA VAL A 405 34.64 0.26 0.59
C VAL A 405 35.97 0.38 1.30
N GLU A 406 36.23 1.51 1.96
CA GLU A 406 37.46 1.74 2.70
C GLU A 406 37.61 0.71 3.81
N ASP A 407 38.80 0.06 3.88
CA ASP A 407 39.12 -0.89 4.95
C ASP A 407 39.14 -0.17 6.30
N GLY A 408 38.34 -0.65 7.24
CA GLY A 408 38.11 0.03 8.53
C GLY A 408 36.77 0.78 8.63
N ASN A 409 35.98 0.88 7.52
CA ASN A 409 34.61 1.37 7.58
C ASN A 409 33.65 0.23 8.01
N ASP A 410 33.72 -0.13 9.29
CA ASP A 410 32.94 -1.25 9.85
C ASP A 410 31.42 -1.08 9.68
N ALA A 411 30.92 0.17 9.68
CA ALA A 411 29.51 0.45 9.53
C ALA A 411 29.01 0.14 8.12
N ALA A 412 29.78 0.53 7.09
CA ALA A 412 29.44 0.22 5.70
C ALA A 412 29.64 -1.26 5.40
N CYS A 413 30.75 -1.86 5.85
CA CYS A 413 31.00 -3.30 5.72
C CYS A 413 29.86 -4.13 6.32
N GLY A 414 29.40 -3.78 7.53
CA GLY A 414 28.29 -4.47 8.18
C GLY A 414 26.95 -4.33 7.42
N LEU A 415 26.69 -3.17 6.78
CA LEU A 415 25.55 -2.99 5.90
C LEU A 415 25.64 -3.92 4.68
N TYR A 416 26.79 -3.94 3.99
CA TYR A 416 26.97 -4.73 2.78
C TYR A 416 26.97 -6.23 3.06
N GLU A 417 27.63 -6.69 4.13
CA GLU A 417 27.58 -8.09 4.56
C GLU A 417 26.13 -8.52 4.89
N ALA A 418 25.34 -7.65 5.52
CA ALA A 418 23.92 -7.92 5.79
C ALA A 418 23.06 -7.97 4.52
N LEU A 419 23.51 -7.38 3.40
CA LEU A 419 22.87 -7.44 2.09
C LEU A 419 23.38 -8.60 1.21
N GLY A 420 24.27 -9.44 1.75
CA GLY A 420 24.80 -10.61 1.06
C GLY A 420 26.06 -10.35 0.25
N PHE A 421 26.74 -9.21 0.45
CA PHE A 421 28.05 -8.99 -0.13
C PHE A 421 29.12 -9.80 0.62
N GLU A 422 29.98 -10.43 -0.13
CA GLU A 422 31.15 -11.18 0.36
C GLU A 422 32.43 -10.46 -0.05
N ARG A 423 33.47 -10.52 0.79
CA ARG A 423 34.78 -9.93 0.48
C ARG A 423 35.45 -10.71 -0.65
N ALA A 424 35.65 -10.06 -1.79
CA ALA A 424 36.26 -10.65 -2.98
C ALA A 424 37.79 -10.34 -3.11
N GLY A 425 38.24 -9.23 -2.53
CA GLY A 425 39.61 -8.81 -2.64
C GLY A 425 39.97 -7.52 -1.91
N VAL A 426 41.19 -7.05 -2.07
CA VAL A 426 41.69 -5.77 -1.53
C VAL A 426 42.44 -5.01 -2.64
N ARG A 427 42.09 -3.74 -2.83
CA ARG A 427 42.86 -2.82 -3.69
C ARG A 427 43.71 -1.90 -2.80
N ARG A 428 45.00 -2.13 -2.81
CA ARG A 428 45.93 -1.37 -1.95
C ARG A 428 46.10 0.08 -2.41
N GLY A 429 45.97 0.99 -1.45
CA GLY A 429 46.18 2.42 -1.65
C GLY A 429 45.11 3.05 -2.57
N TYR A 430 43.95 2.46 -2.70
CA TYR A 430 42.86 2.93 -3.58
C TYR A 430 42.37 4.31 -3.18
N TYR A 431 42.18 4.53 -1.88
CA TYR A 431 41.76 5.83 -1.31
C TYR A 431 42.96 6.71 -0.88
N GLY A 432 44.17 6.38 -1.30
CA GLY A 432 45.43 7.08 -0.95
C GLY A 432 46.44 6.24 -0.18
N ALA A 433 47.59 6.83 0.12
CA ALA A 433 48.68 6.11 0.78
C ALA A 433 48.28 5.68 2.21
N GLY A 434 48.10 4.39 2.41
CA GLY A 434 47.69 3.78 3.69
C GLY A 434 46.21 3.50 3.83
N HIS A 435 45.41 3.83 2.81
CA HIS A 435 43.96 3.62 2.76
C HIS A 435 43.62 2.61 1.67
N ASP A 436 43.43 1.37 2.04
CA ASP A 436 43.11 0.26 1.14
C ASP A 436 41.57 0.18 0.97
N ALA A 437 41.11 -0.29 -0.20
CA ALA A 437 39.70 -0.61 -0.43
C ALA A 437 39.46 -2.13 -0.35
N LEU A 438 38.46 -2.52 0.38
CA LEU A 438 37.88 -3.86 0.30
C LEU A 438 36.98 -3.92 -0.93
N VAL A 439 37.20 -4.88 -1.81
CA VAL A 439 36.29 -5.20 -2.92
C VAL A 439 35.29 -6.21 -2.42
N MET A 440 34.03 -5.90 -2.51
CA MET A 440 32.94 -6.78 -2.09
C MET A 440 32.01 -7.09 -3.27
N THR A 441 31.51 -8.32 -3.33
CA THR A 441 30.60 -8.77 -4.40
C THR A 441 29.40 -9.50 -3.82
N ALA A 442 28.24 -9.35 -4.46
CA ALA A 442 27.02 -10.06 -4.10
C ALA A 442 26.34 -10.64 -5.33
N LYS A 443 25.56 -11.68 -5.14
CA LYS A 443 24.61 -12.16 -6.16
C LYS A 443 23.32 -11.35 -6.07
N LEU A 444 22.73 -11.01 -7.21
CA LEU A 444 21.43 -10.37 -7.28
C LEU A 444 20.29 -11.41 -7.30
N PRO A 445 19.15 -11.18 -6.67
CA PRO A 445 18.83 -10.01 -5.81
C PRO A 445 19.61 -9.99 -4.51
N LEU A 446 19.84 -8.78 -3.97
CA LEU A 446 20.51 -8.62 -2.67
C LEU A 446 19.70 -9.28 -1.54
N VAL A 447 20.40 -9.86 -0.57
CA VAL A 447 19.77 -10.45 0.63
C VAL A 447 19.25 -9.33 1.54
N LEU A 448 17.94 -9.24 1.69
CA LEU A 448 17.34 -8.31 2.65
C LEU A 448 17.06 -9.06 3.97
N PRO A 449 17.71 -8.70 5.08
CA PRO A 449 17.50 -9.39 6.36
C PRO A 449 16.05 -9.38 6.81
N VAL A 450 15.55 -10.54 7.21
CA VAL A 450 14.16 -10.72 7.70
C VAL A 450 13.97 -10.09 9.08
N ASP A 451 15.03 -9.82 9.82
CA ASP A 451 15.00 -9.61 11.27
C ASP A 451 15.86 -8.46 11.82
N ALA A 452 16.20 -7.45 11.03
CA ALA A 452 16.73 -6.24 11.63
C ALA A 452 15.58 -5.46 12.27
N ALA A 453 15.41 -5.58 13.57
CA ALA A 453 14.59 -4.67 14.34
C ALA A 453 15.15 -3.26 14.12
N SER A 454 14.42 -2.43 13.43
CA SER A 454 14.74 -1.00 13.37
C SER A 454 14.40 -0.38 14.72
N PRO A 455 15.16 0.63 15.19
CA PRO A 455 14.84 1.31 16.44
C PRO A 455 13.44 1.92 16.39
N GLU A 456 12.76 1.95 17.54
CA GLU A 456 11.45 2.60 17.68
C GLU A 456 11.48 4.03 17.15
N PRO A 457 10.45 4.50 16.46
CA PRO A 457 10.38 5.88 16.00
C PRO A 457 10.41 6.80 17.20
N THR A 458 11.39 7.66 17.25
CA THR A 458 11.39 8.75 18.24
C THR A 458 10.25 9.70 17.88
N ALA A 459 9.52 10.18 18.88
CA ALA A 459 8.41 11.14 18.74
C ALA A 459 8.76 12.42 17.95
N ALA A 460 10.05 12.64 17.66
CA ALA A 460 10.56 13.78 16.90
C ALA A 460 10.27 13.74 15.39
N ALA A 461 9.80 12.61 14.83
CA ALA A 461 9.54 12.46 13.39
C ALA A 461 8.04 12.58 13.01
N ALA A 462 7.13 12.61 13.99
CA ALA A 462 5.70 12.76 13.74
C ALA A 462 5.37 14.20 13.31
N ARG A 463 4.58 14.36 12.24
CA ARG A 463 4.01 15.67 11.92
C ARG A 463 2.97 16.05 12.98
N SER A 464 3.03 17.28 13.47
CA SER A 464 1.94 17.81 14.31
C SER A 464 0.69 18.05 13.47
N TRP A 465 -0.42 17.47 13.87
CA TRP A 465 -1.74 17.70 13.27
C TRP A 465 -2.57 18.64 14.16
N PRO A 466 -3.40 19.52 13.55
CA PRO A 466 -3.64 19.67 12.11
C PRO A 466 -2.46 20.33 11.37
N LEU A 467 -2.31 19.99 10.09
CA LEU A 467 -1.34 20.66 9.22
C LEU A 467 -1.75 22.12 9.00
N VAL A 468 -0.77 23.01 8.84
CA VAL A 468 -1.03 24.42 8.53
C VAL A 468 -1.81 24.49 7.20
N ARG A 469 -3.01 25.10 7.24
CA ARG A 469 -3.79 25.31 6.02
C ARG A 469 -3.14 26.36 5.16
N PRO A 470 -2.99 26.13 3.83
CA PRO A 470 -2.38 27.08 2.93
C PRO A 470 -3.20 28.38 2.88
N GLN A 471 -2.50 29.52 2.91
CA GLN A 471 -3.11 30.82 2.66
C GLN A 471 -2.96 31.13 1.18
N ARG A 472 -4.03 30.97 0.40
CA ARG A 472 -4.04 31.23 -1.03
C ARG A 472 -4.39 32.68 -1.33
N THR A 473 -3.69 33.26 -2.30
CA THR A 473 -4.08 34.51 -2.95
C THR A 473 -5.37 34.33 -3.78
N GLU A 474 -6.03 35.40 -4.15
CA GLU A 474 -7.20 35.34 -5.04
C GLU A 474 -6.88 34.74 -6.40
N ALA A 475 -5.69 35.05 -6.95
CA ALA A 475 -5.24 34.51 -8.22
C ALA A 475 -5.02 32.98 -8.16
N GLU A 476 -4.40 32.48 -7.09
CA GLU A 476 -4.19 31.03 -6.89
C GLU A 476 -5.52 30.29 -6.72
N ARG A 477 -6.49 30.82 -5.95
CA ARG A 477 -7.83 30.24 -5.82
C ARG A 477 -8.53 30.14 -7.16
N THR A 478 -8.53 31.23 -7.94
CA THR A 478 -9.14 31.26 -9.28
C THR A 478 -8.48 30.23 -10.20
N GLU A 479 -7.15 30.08 -10.13
CA GLU A 479 -6.44 29.10 -10.96
C GLU A 479 -6.77 27.67 -10.54
N LEU A 480 -6.83 27.35 -9.25
CA LEU A 480 -7.21 26.04 -8.73
C LEU A 480 -8.65 25.68 -9.16
N GLU A 481 -9.60 26.61 -8.99
CA GLU A 481 -10.99 26.41 -9.44
C GLU A 481 -11.07 26.21 -10.96
N ARG A 482 -10.29 26.93 -11.74
CA ARG A 482 -10.23 26.81 -13.21
C ARG A 482 -9.68 25.46 -13.63
N ARG A 483 -8.66 24.94 -12.93
CA ARG A 483 -8.01 23.66 -13.25
C ARG A 483 -8.84 22.46 -12.91
N GLN A 484 -9.70 22.49 -11.92
CA GLN A 484 -10.56 21.38 -11.48
C GLN A 484 -9.74 20.10 -11.26
N LEU A 485 -8.88 20.09 -10.26
CA LEU A 485 -7.95 19.01 -9.97
C LEU A 485 -8.67 17.74 -9.52
N VAL A 486 -8.40 16.62 -10.18
CA VAL A 486 -8.89 15.29 -9.79
C VAL A 486 -7.73 14.51 -9.21
N LEU A 487 -7.86 14.10 -7.94
CA LEU A 487 -6.95 13.15 -7.30
C LEU A 487 -7.46 11.75 -7.55
N ALA A 488 -6.59 10.80 -7.89
CA ALA A 488 -6.96 9.40 -8.04
C ALA A 488 -6.02 8.47 -7.28
N ILE A 489 -6.58 7.37 -6.77
CA ILE A 489 -5.89 6.36 -5.95
C ILE A 489 -5.96 5.01 -6.66
N GLU A 490 -4.82 4.35 -6.81
CA GLU A 490 -4.67 2.98 -7.29
C GLU A 490 -4.11 2.10 -6.16
N SER A 491 -4.78 0.99 -5.87
CA SER A 491 -4.33 0.02 -4.86
C SER A 491 -4.80 -1.41 -5.18
N SER A 492 -4.96 -1.76 -6.46
CA SER A 492 -5.58 -3.03 -6.85
C SER A 492 -4.70 -4.26 -6.62
N CYS A 493 -3.39 -4.10 -6.53
CA CYS A 493 -2.43 -5.22 -6.40
C CYS A 493 -1.34 -4.94 -5.36
N ASP A 494 -0.13 -4.63 -5.79
CA ASP A 494 1.05 -4.43 -4.93
C ASP A 494 1.66 -3.01 -5.07
N GLU A 495 1.03 -2.12 -5.82
CA GLU A 495 1.34 -0.71 -5.89
C GLU A 495 0.31 0.13 -5.13
N THR A 496 0.79 1.02 -4.26
CA THR A 496 -0.02 2.13 -3.75
C THR A 496 0.34 3.37 -4.54
N ALA A 497 -0.55 3.83 -5.40
CA ALA A 497 -0.26 4.99 -6.22
C ALA A 497 -1.33 6.09 -6.07
N VAL A 498 -0.88 7.35 -6.20
CA VAL A 498 -1.76 8.53 -6.18
C VAL A 498 -1.32 9.48 -7.29
N ALA A 499 -2.27 9.93 -8.09
CA ALA A 499 -2.03 10.92 -9.13
C ALA A 499 -2.98 12.10 -9.03
N ILE A 500 -2.55 13.25 -9.51
CA ILE A 500 -3.38 14.45 -9.64
C ILE A 500 -3.30 14.95 -11.07
N ILE A 501 -4.47 15.12 -11.68
CA ILE A 501 -4.63 15.57 -13.05
C ILE A 501 -5.58 16.77 -13.10
N ASP A 502 -5.35 17.71 -14.01
CA ASP A 502 -6.28 18.82 -14.23
C ASP A 502 -7.37 18.48 -15.28
N LYS A 503 -8.36 19.34 -15.44
CA LYS A 503 -9.46 19.13 -16.38
C LYS A 503 -9.02 18.98 -17.84
N ASP A 504 -7.85 19.52 -18.20
CA ASP A 504 -7.33 19.52 -19.57
C ASP A 504 -6.47 18.26 -19.84
N GLY A 505 -6.25 17.41 -18.83
CA GLY A 505 -5.47 16.16 -18.95
C GLY A 505 -3.98 16.35 -18.63
N ASN A 506 -3.57 17.50 -18.05
CA ASN A 506 -2.19 17.68 -17.62
C ASN A 506 -1.96 16.94 -16.30
N LEU A 507 -1.06 15.98 -16.31
CA LEU A 507 -0.65 15.24 -15.13
C LEU A 507 0.28 16.10 -14.27
N LEU A 508 -0.14 16.44 -13.05
CA LEU A 508 0.61 17.28 -12.11
C LEU A 508 1.39 16.47 -11.09
N ALA A 509 0.92 15.28 -10.75
CA ALA A 509 1.59 14.36 -9.84
C ALA A 509 1.25 12.90 -10.20
N ASN A 510 2.21 11.99 -10.01
CA ASN A 510 2.00 10.54 -10.10
C ASN A 510 2.98 9.83 -9.17
N GLN A 511 2.60 9.68 -7.92
CA GLN A 511 3.39 9.00 -6.88
C GLN A 511 3.05 7.52 -6.84
N VAL A 512 4.08 6.67 -6.83
CA VAL A 512 3.94 5.21 -6.79
C VAL A 512 4.84 4.64 -5.70
N SER A 513 4.23 3.94 -4.74
CA SER A 513 4.93 3.13 -3.74
C SER A 513 4.77 1.66 -4.08
N THR A 514 5.80 1.07 -4.68
CA THR A 514 5.79 -0.36 -5.06
C THR A 514 6.23 -1.27 -3.90
N GLN A 515 5.68 -2.48 -3.89
CA GLN A 515 5.97 -3.52 -2.91
C GLN A 515 6.76 -4.69 -3.55
N ILE A 516 7.26 -4.54 -4.77
CA ILE A 516 7.92 -5.59 -5.57
C ILE A 516 9.03 -6.28 -4.77
N ASP A 517 9.88 -5.52 -4.08
CA ASP A 517 10.98 -6.07 -3.28
C ASP A 517 10.53 -7.02 -2.17
N PHE A 518 9.36 -6.70 -1.57
CA PHE A 518 8.75 -7.57 -0.57
C PHE A 518 8.25 -8.87 -1.18
N HIS A 519 7.58 -8.76 -2.31
CA HIS A 519 6.93 -9.89 -2.97
C HIS A 519 7.92 -10.79 -3.73
N ALA A 520 9.02 -10.23 -4.22
CA ALA A 520 10.11 -10.99 -4.85
C ALA A 520 10.65 -12.11 -3.95
N ARG A 521 10.70 -11.89 -2.64
CA ARG A 521 11.15 -12.87 -1.63
C ARG A 521 10.26 -14.11 -1.58
N PHE A 522 8.97 -13.95 -1.87
CA PHE A 522 7.98 -15.04 -1.87
C PHE A 522 7.79 -15.63 -3.27
N GLY A 523 8.45 -15.06 -4.29
CA GLY A 523 8.34 -15.47 -5.69
C GLY A 523 6.99 -15.11 -6.33
N GLY A 524 6.36 -14.04 -5.86
CA GLY A 524 5.10 -13.50 -6.35
C GLY A 524 4.32 -12.74 -5.28
N VAL A 525 3.26 -12.04 -5.68
CA VAL A 525 2.46 -11.21 -4.79
C VAL A 525 1.76 -12.04 -3.71
N VAL A 526 1.90 -11.61 -2.44
CA VAL A 526 1.21 -12.16 -1.28
C VAL A 526 0.08 -11.21 -0.87
N PRO A 527 -1.20 -11.54 -1.12
CA PRO A 527 -2.32 -10.61 -0.95
C PRO A 527 -2.46 -10.02 0.46
N GLU A 528 -2.13 -10.81 1.48
CA GLU A 528 -2.19 -10.36 2.87
C GLU A 528 -1.13 -9.30 3.17
N ILE A 529 0.09 -9.50 2.69
CA ILE A 529 1.19 -8.55 2.84
C ILE A 529 0.88 -7.28 2.06
N ALA A 530 0.43 -7.41 0.81
CA ALA A 530 0.05 -6.26 -0.01
C ALA A 530 -0.94 -5.35 0.71
N SER A 531 -2.01 -5.94 1.26
CA SER A 531 -3.03 -5.17 1.98
C SER A 531 -2.50 -4.44 3.22
N ARG A 532 -1.55 -5.05 3.97
CA ARG A 532 -0.90 -4.39 5.13
C ARG A 532 -0.13 -3.16 4.68
N LYS A 533 0.66 -3.33 3.62
CA LYS A 533 1.50 -2.25 3.08
C LYS A 533 0.69 -1.05 2.58
N HIS A 534 -0.45 -1.28 1.93
CA HIS A 534 -1.34 -0.17 1.54
C HIS A 534 -1.79 0.68 2.73
N VAL A 535 -2.21 0.06 3.85
CA VAL A 535 -2.62 0.79 5.07
C VAL A 535 -1.47 1.62 5.64
N GLU A 536 -0.24 1.11 5.56
CA GLU A 536 0.95 1.77 6.07
C GLU A 536 1.27 3.07 5.31
N VAL A 537 1.23 3.03 3.97
CA VAL A 537 1.81 4.08 3.12
C VAL A 537 0.80 5.04 2.50
N ILE A 538 -0.50 4.73 2.49
CA ILE A 538 -1.49 5.47 1.70
C ILE A 538 -1.56 6.98 2.04
N VAL A 539 -1.43 7.37 3.30
CA VAL A 539 -1.42 8.78 3.72
C VAL A 539 -0.20 9.50 3.14
N SER A 540 0.98 8.89 3.30
CA SER A 540 2.24 9.49 2.83
C SER A 540 2.27 9.66 1.31
N VAL A 541 1.72 8.68 0.55
CA VAL A 541 1.64 8.77 -0.92
C VAL A 541 0.66 9.85 -1.36
N VAL A 542 -0.46 10.03 -0.65
CA VAL A 542 -1.41 11.13 -0.90
C VAL A 542 -0.76 12.47 -0.62
N ASP A 543 -0.06 12.61 0.50
CA ASP A 543 0.62 13.85 0.87
C ASP A 543 1.67 14.23 -0.17
N ALA A 544 2.49 13.28 -0.59
CA ALA A 544 3.48 13.48 -1.64
C ALA A 544 2.86 13.96 -2.96
N ALA A 545 1.74 13.35 -3.36
CA ALA A 545 1.06 13.77 -4.59
C ALA A 545 0.49 15.20 -4.49
N LEU A 546 -0.02 15.59 -3.31
CA LEU A 546 -0.52 16.95 -3.07
C LEU A 546 0.62 17.99 -3.05
N GLU A 547 1.79 17.60 -2.55
CA GLU A 547 3.02 18.41 -2.57
C GLU A 547 3.56 18.58 -4.00
N ASP A 548 3.69 17.48 -4.76
CA ASP A 548 4.16 17.54 -6.17
C ASP A 548 3.23 18.36 -7.06
N ALA A 549 1.91 18.21 -6.91
CA ALA A 549 0.95 18.99 -7.68
C ALA A 549 1.06 20.49 -7.37
N ALA A 550 1.30 20.85 -6.12
CA ALA A 550 1.55 22.23 -5.72
C ALA A 550 2.84 22.76 -6.35
N GLN A 551 3.91 21.97 -6.32
CA GLN A 551 5.18 22.34 -6.96
C GLN A 551 5.03 22.50 -8.47
N ALA A 552 4.32 21.60 -9.15
CA ALA A 552 4.04 21.70 -10.58
C ALA A 552 3.21 22.95 -10.96
N MET A 553 2.47 23.51 -9.99
CA MET A 553 1.69 24.73 -10.13
C MET A 553 2.41 25.97 -9.57
N GLU A 554 3.67 25.84 -9.15
CA GLU A 554 4.46 26.91 -8.53
C GLU A 554 3.78 27.54 -7.28
N LEU A 555 3.09 26.68 -6.47
CA LEU A 555 2.44 27.11 -5.23
C LEU A 555 3.39 26.91 -4.04
N ASP A 556 3.36 27.85 -3.10
CA ASP A 556 4.23 27.84 -1.90
C ASP A 556 3.87 26.78 -0.85
N ALA A 557 2.69 26.15 -0.97
CA ALA A 557 2.21 25.16 -0.02
C ALA A 557 1.40 24.05 -0.71
N PRO A 558 1.34 22.82 -0.15
CA PRO A 558 0.62 21.69 -0.73
C PRO A 558 -0.85 21.99 -1.07
N ILE A 559 -1.41 21.29 -2.04
CA ILE A 559 -2.85 21.36 -2.36
C ILE A 559 -3.64 20.86 -1.15
N ALA A 560 -4.62 21.64 -0.68
CA ALA A 560 -5.52 21.20 0.36
C ALA A 560 -6.60 20.26 -0.21
N PRO A 561 -7.09 19.27 0.54
CA PRO A 561 -8.16 18.38 0.07
C PRO A 561 -9.41 19.12 -0.45
N GLN A 562 -9.75 20.25 0.16
CA GLN A 562 -10.88 21.09 -0.24
C GLN A 562 -10.65 21.83 -1.56
N GLU A 563 -9.43 21.92 -2.04
CA GLU A 563 -9.07 22.56 -3.33
C GLU A 563 -9.19 21.58 -4.52
N LEU A 564 -9.39 20.28 -4.27
CA LEU A 564 -9.65 19.28 -5.30
C LEU A 564 -11.09 19.45 -5.87
N ALA A 565 -11.32 18.96 -7.07
CA ALA A 565 -12.63 18.89 -7.70
C ALA A 565 -13.34 17.55 -7.45
N ALA A 566 -12.59 16.45 -7.45
CA ALA A 566 -13.11 15.11 -7.21
C ALA A 566 -12.00 14.17 -6.69
N VAL A 567 -12.43 13.02 -6.15
CA VAL A 567 -11.54 11.92 -5.71
C VAL A 567 -11.89 10.68 -6.50
N GLY A 568 -10.94 10.18 -7.29
CA GLY A 568 -11.02 8.92 -8.01
C GLY A 568 -10.43 7.77 -7.20
N VAL A 569 -10.93 6.55 -7.39
CA VAL A 569 -10.34 5.36 -6.78
C VAL A 569 -10.63 4.12 -7.62
N THR A 570 -9.67 3.21 -7.70
CA THR A 570 -9.89 1.89 -8.29
C THR A 570 -10.82 1.07 -7.41
N GLN A 571 -11.99 0.73 -7.96
CA GLN A 571 -12.98 -0.13 -7.30
C GLN A 571 -12.68 -1.61 -7.51
N GLY A 572 -12.14 -1.96 -8.67
CA GLY A 572 -11.84 -3.31 -9.12
C GLY A 572 -11.52 -3.36 -10.62
N PRO A 573 -11.19 -4.55 -11.13
CA PRO A 573 -10.83 -5.77 -10.40
C PRO A 573 -9.48 -5.68 -9.69
N GLY A 574 -9.20 -6.65 -8.78
CA GLY A 574 -7.94 -6.72 -8.07
C GLY A 574 -7.97 -7.56 -6.80
N LEU A 575 -6.93 -7.47 -6.00
CA LEU A 575 -6.84 -8.15 -4.71
C LEU A 575 -7.81 -7.49 -3.72
N VAL A 576 -8.83 -8.23 -3.26
CA VAL A 576 -9.90 -7.68 -2.41
C VAL A 576 -9.37 -6.92 -1.19
N GLY A 577 -8.35 -7.46 -0.51
CA GLY A 577 -7.77 -6.81 0.68
C GLY A 577 -7.03 -5.51 0.38
N ALA A 578 -6.46 -5.39 -0.81
CA ALA A 578 -5.78 -4.20 -1.30
C ALA A 578 -6.79 -3.13 -1.76
N LEU A 579 -7.75 -3.52 -2.59
CA LEU A 579 -8.85 -2.66 -3.06
C LEU A 579 -9.62 -2.02 -1.91
N VAL A 580 -9.96 -2.83 -0.88
CA VAL A 580 -10.70 -2.34 0.29
C VAL A 580 -9.97 -1.18 0.99
N VAL A 581 -8.64 -1.19 1.06
CA VAL A 581 -7.86 -0.11 1.67
C VAL A 581 -8.02 1.19 0.87
N GLY A 582 -7.81 1.14 -0.46
CA GLY A 582 -7.95 2.32 -1.32
C GLY A 582 -9.36 2.87 -1.33
N VAL A 583 -10.37 2.00 -1.49
CA VAL A 583 -11.79 2.41 -1.52
C VAL A 583 -12.23 3.02 -0.19
N ALA A 584 -11.89 2.38 0.94
CA ALA A 584 -12.23 2.88 2.28
C ALA A 584 -11.56 4.25 2.56
N PHE A 585 -10.28 4.37 2.22
CA PHE A 585 -9.56 5.64 2.35
C PHE A 585 -10.18 6.75 1.47
N ALA A 586 -10.40 6.47 0.19
CA ALA A 586 -10.95 7.44 -0.76
C ALA A 586 -12.34 7.94 -0.34
N LYS A 587 -13.18 7.05 0.18
CA LYS A 587 -14.51 7.39 0.72
C LYS A 587 -14.42 8.38 1.88
N GLY A 588 -13.60 8.03 2.89
CA GLY A 588 -13.38 8.92 4.04
C GLY A 588 -12.77 10.26 3.63
N PHE A 589 -11.78 10.24 2.74
CA PHE A 589 -11.11 11.44 2.26
C PHE A 589 -12.06 12.35 1.45
N ALA A 590 -12.79 11.79 0.49
CA ALA A 590 -13.75 12.53 -0.33
C ALA A 590 -14.89 13.12 0.52
N PHE A 591 -15.45 12.32 1.44
CA PHE A 591 -16.51 12.77 2.35
C PHE A 591 -16.05 13.94 3.22
N ALA A 592 -14.89 13.81 3.86
CA ALA A 592 -14.35 14.85 4.73
C ALA A 592 -13.89 16.11 3.98
N ALA A 593 -13.44 15.97 2.74
CA ALA A 593 -13.11 17.09 1.87
C ALA A 593 -14.34 17.76 1.23
N GLY A 594 -15.53 17.18 1.36
CA GLY A 594 -16.75 17.63 0.70
C GLY A 594 -16.71 17.49 -0.83
N LYS A 595 -16.06 16.41 -1.34
CA LYS A 595 -15.86 16.20 -2.78
C LYS A 595 -16.59 14.96 -3.28
N PRO A 596 -17.02 14.94 -4.55
CA PRO A 596 -17.59 13.75 -5.16
C PRO A 596 -16.57 12.63 -5.28
N LEU A 597 -17.03 11.40 -5.05
CA LEU A 597 -16.28 10.17 -5.26
C LEU A 597 -16.53 9.63 -6.68
N VAL A 598 -15.47 9.16 -7.34
CA VAL A 598 -15.52 8.54 -8.68
C VAL A 598 -14.85 7.18 -8.63
N CYS A 599 -15.63 6.11 -8.70
CA CYS A 599 -15.09 4.75 -8.79
C CYS A 599 -14.72 4.41 -10.22
N VAL A 600 -13.56 3.77 -10.35
CA VAL A 600 -12.92 3.46 -11.64
C VAL A 600 -12.67 1.95 -11.75
N ASN A 601 -12.90 1.40 -12.94
CA ASN A 601 -12.48 0.07 -13.30
C ASN A 601 -10.97 0.08 -13.65
N HIS A 602 -10.18 -0.76 -12.99
CA HIS A 602 -8.73 -0.87 -13.21
C HIS A 602 -8.36 -1.18 -14.67
N LEU A 603 -9.13 -2.05 -15.32
CA LEU A 603 -8.88 -2.43 -16.72
C LEU A 603 -9.16 -1.26 -17.68
N GLU A 604 -10.16 -0.44 -17.35
CA GLU A 604 -10.45 0.82 -18.04
C GLU A 604 -9.27 1.80 -17.88
N GLY A 605 -8.62 1.82 -16.70
CA GLY A 605 -7.40 2.58 -16.46
C GLY A 605 -6.30 2.27 -17.47
N HIS A 606 -5.96 1.00 -17.65
CA HIS A 606 -4.96 0.59 -18.65
C HIS A 606 -5.31 0.99 -20.08
N LEU A 607 -6.60 1.07 -20.42
CA LEU A 607 -7.05 1.58 -21.71
C LEU A 607 -6.79 3.07 -21.82
N TYR A 608 -7.17 3.84 -20.80
CA TYR A 608 -7.02 5.30 -20.75
C TYR A 608 -5.55 5.76 -20.61
N ALA A 609 -4.63 4.91 -20.14
CA ALA A 609 -3.20 5.21 -20.14
C ALA A 609 -2.65 5.63 -21.52
N ASN A 610 -3.32 5.23 -22.61
CA ASN A 610 -2.98 5.64 -23.96
C ASN A 610 -3.24 7.14 -24.22
N LEU A 611 -4.16 7.79 -23.49
CA LEU A 611 -4.42 9.21 -23.58
C LEU A 611 -3.24 10.06 -23.08
N LEU A 612 -2.42 9.52 -22.17
CA LEU A 612 -1.20 10.17 -21.70
C LEU A 612 -0.17 10.38 -22.83
N THR A 613 -0.19 9.51 -23.85
CA THR A 613 0.68 9.66 -25.04
C THR A 613 -0.06 10.35 -26.19
N GLN A 614 -1.34 10.08 -26.33
CA GLN A 614 -2.16 10.55 -27.45
C GLN A 614 -3.48 11.15 -26.95
N PRO A 615 -3.48 12.42 -26.50
CA PRO A 615 -4.68 13.07 -25.96
C PRO A 615 -5.84 13.21 -26.97
N ASP A 616 -5.56 13.14 -28.26
CA ASP A 616 -6.56 13.22 -29.34
C ASP A 616 -7.14 11.85 -29.76
N LEU A 617 -6.78 10.77 -29.06
CA LEU A 617 -7.33 9.43 -29.28
C LEU A 617 -8.85 9.43 -29.07
N LYS A 618 -9.58 8.88 -30.05
CA LYS A 618 -11.05 8.80 -30.02
C LYS A 618 -11.54 7.43 -30.50
N PRO A 619 -12.57 6.89 -29.90
CA PRO A 619 -13.25 5.70 -30.43
C PRO A 619 -13.82 5.95 -31.85
N PRO A 620 -14.03 4.88 -32.68
CA PRO A 620 -13.78 3.48 -32.33
C PRO A 620 -12.34 3.02 -32.59
N PHE A 621 -11.82 2.13 -31.74
CA PHE A 621 -10.50 1.51 -31.92
C PHE A 621 -10.43 0.11 -31.32
N ILE A 622 -9.38 -0.65 -31.68
CA ILE A 622 -9.09 -1.95 -31.06
C ILE A 622 -8.05 -1.74 -29.95
N PHE A 623 -8.32 -2.30 -28.76
CA PHE A 623 -7.41 -2.30 -27.62
C PHE A 623 -7.03 -3.72 -27.25
N THR A 624 -5.74 -3.96 -27.01
CA THR A 624 -5.24 -5.20 -26.43
C THR A 624 -4.71 -4.93 -25.02
N LEU A 625 -5.31 -5.52 -24.02
CA LEU A 625 -4.78 -5.54 -22.65
C LEU A 625 -3.87 -6.76 -22.48
N VAL A 626 -2.62 -6.54 -22.05
CA VAL A 626 -1.64 -7.58 -21.75
C VAL A 626 -0.93 -7.24 -20.43
N SER A 627 -1.34 -7.89 -19.36
CA SER A 627 -0.80 -7.65 -18.00
C SER A 627 -0.42 -8.97 -17.31
N GLY A 628 -0.04 -8.87 -16.04
CA GLY A 628 0.20 -10.03 -15.18
C GLY A 628 -1.05 -10.88 -14.98
N GLY A 629 -2.21 -10.24 -14.76
CA GLY A 629 -3.46 -10.92 -14.46
C GLY A 629 -4.43 -11.03 -15.64
N HIS A 630 -4.29 -10.22 -16.69
CA HIS A 630 -5.29 -10.13 -17.76
C HIS A 630 -4.65 -10.20 -19.17
N THR A 631 -5.33 -10.88 -20.08
CA THR A 631 -5.03 -10.85 -21.50
C THR A 631 -6.35 -10.84 -22.25
N MET A 632 -6.67 -9.71 -22.90
CA MET A 632 -7.94 -9.55 -23.61
C MET A 632 -7.81 -8.64 -24.83
N LEU A 633 -8.73 -8.83 -25.78
CA LEU A 633 -8.89 -8.01 -26.97
C LEU A 633 -10.25 -7.33 -26.93
N VAL A 634 -10.26 -6.02 -27.03
CA VAL A 634 -11.47 -5.19 -26.82
C VAL A 634 -11.68 -4.30 -28.05
N HIS A 635 -12.92 -4.22 -28.52
CA HIS A 635 -13.39 -3.20 -29.44
C HIS A 635 -14.01 -2.07 -28.64
N VAL A 636 -13.32 -0.97 -28.54
CA VAL A 636 -13.80 0.26 -27.92
C VAL A 636 -14.66 0.98 -28.94
N ARG A 637 -15.98 0.95 -28.77
CA ARG A 637 -16.95 1.56 -29.69
C ARG A 637 -17.19 3.04 -29.36
N ASP A 638 -17.24 3.32 -28.07
CA ASP A 638 -17.24 4.67 -27.50
C ASP A 638 -16.65 4.60 -26.08
N TRP A 639 -16.36 5.76 -25.46
CA TRP A 639 -15.95 5.83 -24.08
C TRP A 639 -17.07 5.29 -23.16
N GLY A 640 -16.75 4.24 -22.39
CA GLY A 640 -17.73 3.51 -21.58
C GLY A 640 -18.51 2.43 -22.34
N ASP A 641 -18.31 2.27 -23.65
CA ASP A 641 -18.94 1.20 -24.46
C ASP A 641 -17.87 0.26 -25.03
N TYR A 642 -17.64 -0.82 -24.30
CA TYR A 642 -16.58 -1.79 -24.55
C TYR A 642 -17.15 -3.15 -24.95
N GLN A 643 -16.70 -3.67 -26.08
CA GLN A 643 -17.02 -5.03 -26.51
C GLN A 643 -15.78 -5.90 -26.38
N VAL A 644 -15.75 -6.76 -25.37
CA VAL A 644 -14.71 -7.77 -25.22
C VAL A 644 -14.88 -8.81 -26.36
N LEU A 645 -13.95 -8.82 -27.31
CA LEU A 645 -13.93 -9.77 -28.44
C LEU A 645 -13.43 -11.13 -28.00
N GLY A 646 -12.50 -11.18 -27.06
CA GLY A 646 -11.99 -12.41 -26.46
C GLY A 646 -10.99 -12.12 -25.35
N GLU A 647 -10.89 -13.06 -24.44
CA GLU A 647 -9.99 -13.03 -23.27
C GLU A 647 -9.26 -14.36 -23.13
N THR A 648 -8.28 -14.43 -22.22
CA THR A 648 -7.58 -15.68 -21.94
C THR A 648 -8.48 -16.68 -21.22
N LEU A 649 -8.34 -17.95 -21.59
CA LEU A 649 -9.06 -19.06 -20.95
C LEU A 649 -8.28 -19.65 -19.77
N ASP A 650 -7.01 -19.26 -19.61
CA ASP A 650 -6.08 -19.81 -18.64
C ASP A 650 -5.07 -18.71 -18.21
N ASP A 651 -3.78 -18.95 -18.29
CA ASP A 651 -2.78 -17.98 -17.86
C ASP A 651 -2.84 -16.67 -18.69
N ALA A 652 -2.65 -15.53 -18.05
CA ALA A 652 -2.35 -14.27 -18.73
C ALA A 652 -0.92 -14.30 -19.30
N VAL A 653 -0.60 -13.37 -20.21
CA VAL A 653 0.74 -13.33 -20.84
C VAL A 653 1.82 -13.11 -19.78
N GLY A 654 1.67 -12.12 -18.89
CA GLY A 654 2.66 -11.86 -17.85
C GLY A 654 2.83 -13.03 -16.88
N GLU A 655 1.72 -13.63 -16.46
CA GLU A 655 1.75 -14.84 -15.60
C GLU A 655 2.49 -16.02 -16.29
N ALA A 656 2.33 -16.17 -17.59
CA ALA A 656 3.04 -17.19 -18.35
C ALA A 656 4.56 -16.91 -18.37
N PHE A 657 4.97 -15.65 -18.51
CA PHE A 657 6.37 -15.23 -18.43
C PHE A 657 6.97 -15.50 -17.04
N ASP A 658 6.26 -15.17 -15.97
CA ASP A 658 6.70 -15.43 -14.59
C ASP A 658 6.86 -16.94 -14.32
N LYS A 659 5.91 -17.74 -14.79
CA LYS A 659 5.96 -19.21 -14.64
C LYS A 659 7.11 -19.84 -15.41
N VAL A 660 7.41 -19.35 -16.61
CA VAL A 660 8.55 -19.80 -17.42
C VAL A 660 9.87 -19.39 -16.77
N ALA A 661 9.99 -18.15 -16.30
CA ALA A 661 11.16 -17.68 -15.58
C ALA A 661 11.42 -18.53 -14.32
N LYS A 662 10.38 -18.82 -13.55
CA LYS A 662 10.45 -19.69 -12.37
C LYS A 662 10.91 -21.13 -12.73
N ALA A 663 10.42 -21.70 -13.83
CA ALA A 663 10.83 -23.01 -14.29
C ALA A 663 12.30 -23.07 -14.72
N LEU A 664 12.85 -21.93 -15.15
CA LEU A 664 14.26 -21.75 -15.52
C LEU A 664 15.17 -21.36 -14.33
N GLY A 665 14.59 -21.17 -13.12
CA GLY A 665 15.33 -20.70 -11.95
C GLY A 665 15.75 -19.23 -12.02
N LEU A 666 15.11 -18.46 -12.89
CA LEU A 666 15.34 -17.02 -13.07
C LEU A 666 14.49 -16.22 -12.08
N GLY A 667 14.78 -15.20 -11.47
CA GLY A 667 14.06 -14.47 -10.44
C GLY A 667 12.61 -14.02 -10.80
N TYR A 668 12.07 -13.13 -9.99
CA TYR A 668 10.79 -12.47 -10.16
C TYR A 668 10.97 -10.93 -10.11
N PRO A 669 10.27 -10.16 -10.97
CA PRO A 669 9.30 -10.56 -12.01
C PRO A 669 9.98 -11.18 -13.25
N GLY A 670 9.36 -12.24 -13.81
CA GLY A 670 9.95 -13.02 -14.91
C GLY A 670 9.89 -12.34 -16.28
N GLY A 671 8.87 -11.48 -16.50
CA GLY A 671 8.68 -10.81 -17.77
C GLY A 671 9.90 -10.05 -18.28
N PRO A 672 10.44 -9.09 -17.52
CA PRO A 672 11.64 -8.34 -17.90
C PRO A 672 12.88 -9.21 -18.09
N ILE A 673 13.06 -10.23 -17.25
CA ILE A 673 14.22 -11.14 -17.33
C ILE A 673 14.17 -11.95 -18.65
N ILE A 674 13.02 -12.52 -18.98
CA ILE A 674 12.81 -13.25 -20.25
C ILE A 674 13.02 -12.33 -21.44
N SER A 675 12.47 -11.09 -21.37
CA SER A 675 12.61 -10.10 -22.44
C SER A 675 14.09 -9.76 -22.69
N LYS A 676 14.88 -9.56 -21.64
CA LYS A 676 16.31 -9.26 -21.74
C LYS A 676 17.10 -10.41 -22.36
N LEU A 677 16.82 -11.63 -21.93
CA LEU A 677 17.42 -12.84 -22.54
C LEU A 677 17.07 -12.97 -24.04
N ALA A 678 15.84 -12.63 -24.40
CA ALA A 678 15.36 -12.73 -25.77
C ALA A 678 16.06 -11.79 -26.76
N GLU A 679 16.61 -10.65 -26.28
CA GLU A 679 17.28 -9.65 -27.16
C GLU A 679 18.42 -10.25 -28.00
N THR A 680 19.17 -11.20 -27.47
CA THR A 680 20.30 -11.82 -28.15
C THR A 680 19.98 -13.18 -28.74
N GLY A 681 18.73 -13.68 -28.57
CA GLY A 681 18.29 -14.99 -28.99
C GLY A 681 17.72 -15.05 -30.42
N ASN A 682 17.69 -16.24 -30.98
CA ASN A 682 17.03 -16.50 -32.25
C ASN A 682 15.56 -16.89 -32.03
N PRO A 683 14.56 -16.05 -32.45
CA PRO A 683 13.14 -16.33 -32.23
C PRO A 683 12.57 -17.49 -33.04
N LYS A 684 13.40 -18.12 -33.88
CA LYS A 684 13.03 -19.29 -34.71
C LYS A 684 13.80 -20.55 -34.32
N ALA A 685 14.59 -20.51 -33.24
CA ALA A 685 15.39 -21.66 -32.82
C ALA A 685 14.53 -22.85 -32.37
N ILE A 686 13.40 -22.55 -31.73
CA ILE A 686 12.47 -23.55 -31.21
C ILE A 686 11.05 -23.23 -31.73
N ASP A 687 10.40 -24.21 -32.36
CA ASP A 687 9.02 -24.03 -32.86
C ASP A 687 8.01 -24.36 -31.75
N PHE A 688 7.71 -23.36 -30.92
CA PHE A 688 6.69 -23.48 -29.87
C PHE A 688 5.27 -23.33 -30.45
N PRO A 689 4.25 -23.96 -29.82
CA PRO A 689 2.86 -23.91 -30.29
C PRO A 689 2.25 -22.51 -30.15
N ARG A 690 1.35 -22.17 -31.09
CA ARG A 690 0.52 -20.96 -31.12
C ARG A 690 -0.94 -21.37 -31.00
N ALA A 691 -1.45 -21.38 -29.76
CA ALA A 691 -2.79 -21.87 -29.46
C ALA A 691 -3.90 -20.97 -30.02
N LEU A 692 -5.10 -21.55 -30.24
CA LEU A 692 -6.35 -20.88 -30.63
C LEU A 692 -6.21 -19.96 -31.85
N ASN A 693 -5.40 -20.35 -32.84
CA ASN A 693 -5.04 -19.52 -33.99
C ASN A 693 -6.03 -19.67 -35.14
N ARG A 694 -7.34 -19.91 -34.87
CA ARG A 694 -8.41 -20.03 -35.87
C ARG A 694 -8.98 -18.66 -36.21
N LYS A 695 -9.42 -18.48 -37.46
CA LYS A 695 -10.10 -17.24 -37.88
C LYS A 695 -11.43 -17.08 -37.12
N GLY A 696 -11.66 -15.87 -36.54
CA GLY A 696 -12.87 -15.57 -35.75
C GLY A 696 -12.80 -16.02 -34.29
N ASP A 697 -11.74 -16.70 -33.86
CA ASP A 697 -11.50 -17.01 -32.43
C ASP A 697 -10.53 -15.99 -31.82
N TYR A 698 -11.04 -15.11 -30.96
CA TYR A 698 -10.29 -14.04 -30.31
C TYR A 698 -9.84 -14.39 -28.88
N ARG A 699 -10.23 -15.58 -28.35
CA ARG A 699 -9.81 -16.05 -27.03
C ARG A 699 -8.32 -16.41 -27.05
N PHE A 700 -7.65 -16.25 -25.93
CA PHE A 700 -6.24 -16.61 -25.76
C PHE A 700 -6.10 -17.86 -24.87
N SER A 701 -4.97 -18.54 -24.98
CA SER A 701 -4.54 -19.63 -24.11
C SER A 701 -3.02 -19.75 -24.17
N LEU A 702 -2.39 -19.74 -23.02
CA LEU A 702 -0.93 -19.81 -22.86
C LEU A 702 -0.47 -21.04 -22.08
N SER A 703 -1.38 -21.79 -21.45
CA SER A 703 -1.06 -23.00 -20.71
C SER A 703 -0.37 -24.07 -21.58
N GLY A 704 -0.83 -24.22 -22.82
CA GLY A 704 -0.19 -25.12 -23.79
C GLY A 704 1.23 -24.68 -24.19
N LEU A 705 1.46 -23.39 -24.34
CA LEU A 705 2.78 -22.81 -24.61
C LEU A 705 3.72 -23.03 -23.41
N LYS A 706 3.28 -22.72 -22.21
CA LYS A 706 4.02 -22.97 -20.97
C LYS A 706 4.42 -24.44 -20.81
N THR A 707 3.47 -25.35 -21.00
CA THR A 707 3.73 -26.80 -20.95
C THR A 707 4.77 -27.23 -21.97
N ALA A 708 4.70 -26.70 -23.20
CA ALA A 708 5.68 -27.00 -24.24
C ALA A 708 7.10 -26.52 -23.86
N VAL A 709 7.23 -25.37 -23.21
CA VAL A 709 8.51 -24.86 -22.71
C VAL A 709 9.04 -25.78 -21.59
N THR A 710 8.21 -26.13 -20.60
CA THR A 710 8.62 -27.03 -19.50
C THR A 710 9.08 -28.40 -20.04
N LEU A 711 8.32 -29.00 -20.95
CA LEU A 711 8.70 -30.26 -21.57
C LEU A 711 9.99 -30.15 -22.41
N TYR A 712 10.23 -29.02 -23.05
CA TYR A 712 11.48 -28.75 -23.74
C TYR A 712 12.66 -28.73 -22.75
N ILE A 713 12.53 -28.00 -21.65
CA ILE A 713 13.54 -27.92 -20.58
C ILE A 713 13.85 -29.32 -20.04
N GLU A 714 12.83 -30.08 -19.67
CA GLU A 714 12.98 -31.46 -19.13
C GLU A 714 13.68 -32.38 -20.11
N ARG A 715 13.30 -32.34 -21.38
CA ARG A 715 13.90 -33.17 -22.43
C ARG A 715 15.38 -32.85 -22.67
N GLU A 716 15.75 -31.57 -22.76
CA GLU A 716 17.13 -31.15 -22.96
C GLU A 716 18.01 -31.48 -21.76
N THR A 717 17.47 -31.26 -20.53
CA THR A 717 18.15 -31.59 -19.28
C THR A 717 18.37 -33.11 -19.15
N ALA A 718 17.33 -33.92 -19.42
CA ALA A 718 17.43 -35.37 -19.40
C ALA A 718 18.41 -35.93 -20.44
N ALA A 719 18.58 -35.23 -21.55
CA ALA A 719 19.52 -35.60 -22.60
C ALA A 719 20.98 -35.08 -22.32
N GLY A 720 21.19 -34.39 -21.19
CA GLY A 720 22.48 -33.78 -20.83
C GLY A 720 22.92 -32.66 -21.77
N ARG A 721 21.98 -32.03 -22.47
CA ARG A 721 22.29 -30.90 -23.37
C ARG A 721 22.12 -29.56 -22.64
N THR A 722 23.05 -28.67 -22.88
CA THR A 722 22.94 -27.29 -22.37
C THR A 722 21.86 -26.53 -23.12
N ILE A 723 20.94 -25.93 -22.38
CA ILE A 723 19.88 -25.08 -22.95
C ILE A 723 20.47 -23.70 -23.24
N HIS A 724 20.35 -23.23 -24.47
CA HIS A 724 20.70 -21.86 -24.83
C HIS A 724 19.52 -20.95 -24.44
N LEU A 725 19.61 -20.34 -23.23
CA LEU A 725 18.53 -19.54 -22.65
C LEU A 725 18.07 -18.38 -23.54
N PRO A 726 18.94 -17.63 -24.25
CA PRO A 726 18.51 -16.58 -25.17
C PRO A 726 17.59 -17.08 -26.28
N ASP A 727 17.91 -18.22 -26.91
CA ASP A 727 17.09 -18.80 -27.98
C ASP A 727 15.76 -19.31 -27.46
N LEU A 728 15.74 -19.91 -26.28
CA LEU A 728 14.51 -20.36 -25.64
C LEU A 728 13.60 -19.15 -25.31
N ALA A 729 14.15 -18.11 -24.69
CA ALA A 729 13.43 -16.90 -24.34
C ALA A 729 12.87 -16.21 -25.59
N ALA A 730 13.68 -16.02 -26.64
CA ALA A 730 13.27 -15.39 -27.89
C ALA A 730 12.18 -16.19 -28.62
N SER A 731 12.30 -17.54 -28.64
CA SER A 731 11.30 -18.40 -29.27
C SER A 731 9.98 -18.45 -28.51
N PHE A 732 10.02 -18.44 -27.17
CA PHE A 732 8.85 -18.35 -26.32
C PHE A 732 8.12 -17.02 -26.51
N GLU A 733 8.84 -15.91 -26.44
CA GLU A 733 8.33 -14.56 -26.64
C GLU A 733 7.68 -14.39 -28.02
N ALA A 734 8.36 -14.85 -29.09
CA ALA A 734 7.82 -14.84 -30.43
C ALA A 734 6.51 -15.64 -30.55
N ALA A 735 6.41 -16.80 -29.90
CA ALA A 735 5.19 -17.61 -29.92
C ALA A 735 4.02 -16.91 -29.22
N ALA A 736 4.26 -16.28 -28.08
CA ALA A 736 3.25 -15.52 -27.35
C ALA A 736 2.77 -14.30 -28.15
N PHE A 737 3.67 -13.50 -28.69
CA PHE A 737 3.34 -12.23 -29.35
C PHE A 737 2.79 -12.39 -30.76
N ASP A 738 3.17 -13.45 -31.50
CA ASP A 738 2.58 -13.76 -32.81
C ASP A 738 1.06 -13.95 -32.71
N VAL A 739 0.57 -14.57 -31.62
CA VAL A 739 -0.89 -14.76 -31.40
C VAL A 739 -1.56 -13.42 -31.16
N GLN A 740 -0.95 -12.55 -30.31
CA GLN A 740 -1.48 -11.20 -30.04
C GLN A 740 -1.61 -10.38 -31.33
N TYR A 741 -0.54 -10.32 -32.12
CA TYR A 741 -0.54 -9.60 -33.39
C TYR A 741 -1.61 -10.12 -34.39
N LYS A 742 -1.73 -11.45 -34.56
CA LYS A 742 -2.68 -12.03 -35.52
C LYS A 742 -4.13 -11.72 -35.16
N LYS A 743 -4.47 -11.80 -33.86
CA LYS A 743 -5.81 -11.50 -33.35
C LYS A 743 -6.13 -10.01 -33.48
N ALA A 744 -5.23 -9.12 -33.07
CA ALA A 744 -5.37 -7.68 -33.27
C ALA A 744 -5.58 -7.31 -34.74
N LYS A 745 -4.75 -7.84 -35.65
CA LYS A 745 -4.89 -7.64 -37.07
C LYS A 745 -6.26 -8.11 -37.62
N ASN A 746 -6.75 -9.27 -37.16
CA ASN A 746 -8.04 -9.80 -37.61
C ASN A 746 -9.19 -8.91 -37.11
N ALA A 747 -9.17 -8.49 -35.84
CA ALA A 747 -10.15 -7.59 -35.24
C ALA A 747 -10.21 -6.23 -35.99
N LEU A 748 -9.05 -5.61 -36.24
CA LEU A 748 -8.96 -4.37 -37.02
C LEU A 748 -9.59 -4.51 -38.43
N ARG A 749 -9.35 -5.65 -39.08
CA ARG A 749 -9.94 -5.91 -40.40
C ARG A 749 -11.44 -6.12 -40.35
N GLU A 750 -11.96 -6.81 -39.31
CA GLU A 750 -13.38 -7.15 -39.18
C GLU A 750 -14.19 -5.93 -38.72
N THR A 751 -13.64 -5.10 -37.82
CA THR A 751 -14.31 -3.87 -37.32
C THR A 751 -14.12 -2.67 -38.24
N GLY A 752 -13.09 -2.69 -39.11
CA GLY A 752 -12.72 -1.53 -39.94
C GLY A 752 -11.99 -0.42 -39.21
N CYS A 753 -11.67 -0.59 -37.90
CA CYS A 753 -10.94 0.40 -37.11
C CYS A 753 -9.55 0.70 -37.72
N LYS A 754 -9.14 1.97 -37.62
CA LYS A 754 -7.85 2.46 -38.12
C LYS A 754 -6.89 2.81 -36.97
N GLU A 755 -7.34 2.70 -35.75
CA GLU A 755 -6.63 2.94 -34.52
C GLU A 755 -6.46 1.64 -33.74
N TYR A 756 -5.27 1.43 -33.18
CA TYR A 756 -4.95 0.30 -32.31
C TYR A 756 -4.21 0.79 -31.09
N CYS A 757 -4.61 0.34 -29.92
CA CYS A 757 -3.97 0.65 -28.65
C CYS A 757 -3.57 -0.64 -27.93
N ILE A 758 -2.54 -0.54 -27.09
CA ILE A 758 -2.10 -1.62 -26.22
C ILE A 758 -1.89 -1.07 -24.81
N GLY A 759 -2.15 -1.88 -23.78
CA GLY A 759 -1.93 -1.49 -22.39
C GLY A 759 -1.63 -2.68 -21.48
N GLY A 760 -1.33 -2.42 -20.22
CA GLY A 760 -0.91 -3.40 -19.21
C GLY A 760 0.60 -3.60 -19.17
N GLY A 761 1.13 -4.15 -18.06
CA GLY A 761 2.58 -4.24 -17.79
C GLY A 761 3.41 -4.91 -18.91
N VAL A 762 2.87 -5.93 -19.57
CA VAL A 762 3.57 -6.59 -20.70
C VAL A 762 3.68 -5.67 -21.92
N SER A 763 2.87 -4.62 -22.02
CA SER A 763 3.00 -3.63 -23.11
C SER A 763 4.31 -2.81 -23.00
N ALA A 764 5.03 -2.88 -21.90
CA ALA A 764 6.38 -2.33 -21.76
C ALA A 764 7.44 -3.12 -22.56
N ASN A 765 7.15 -4.39 -22.94
CA ASN A 765 8.10 -5.24 -23.66
C ASN A 765 8.50 -4.63 -25.01
N PRO A 766 9.80 -4.37 -25.27
CA PRO A 766 10.27 -3.66 -26.47
C PRO A 766 9.99 -4.42 -27.76
N HIS A 767 10.04 -5.76 -27.75
CA HIS A 767 9.77 -6.58 -28.92
C HIS A 767 8.29 -6.53 -29.31
N LEU A 768 7.37 -6.62 -28.32
CA LEU A 768 5.94 -6.50 -28.56
C LEU A 768 5.59 -5.12 -29.14
N ARG A 769 6.09 -4.04 -28.50
CA ARG A 769 5.88 -2.66 -28.97
C ARG A 769 6.35 -2.48 -30.41
N LYS A 770 7.61 -2.84 -30.67
CA LYS A 770 8.19 -2.75 -32.02
C LYS A 770 7.39 -3.54 -33.06
N MET A 771 7.03 -4.77 -32.71
CA MET A 771 6.25 -5.63 -33.61
C MET A 771 4.89 -5.01 -33.94
N MET A 772 4.14 -4.51 -32.95
CA MET A 772 2.82 -3.92 -33.17
C MET A 772 2.94 -2.64 -33.99
N VAL A 773 3.83 -1.72 -33.62
CA VAL A 773 4.05 -0.46 -34.36
C VAL A 773 4.44 -0.73 -35.81
N GLU A 774 5.42 -1.60 -36.07
CA GLU A 774 5.90 -1.84 -37.43
C GLU A 774 4.91 -2.60 -38.30
N LYS A 775 4.38 -3.74 -37.77
CA LYS A 775 3.55 -4.63 -38.58
C LYS A 775 2.13 -4.08 -38.85
N LEU A 776 1.53 -3.38 -37.89
CA LEU A 776 0.23 -2.72 -38.05
C LEU A 776 0.38 -1.38 -38.77
N GLY A 777 1.43 -0.61 -38.47
CA GLY A 777 1.72 0.66 -39.16
C GLY A 777 1.89 0.49 -40.69
N ARG A 778 2.54 -0.61 -41.14
CA ARG A 778 2.63 -0.94 -42.57
C ARG A 778 1.28 -1.22 -43.24
N GLN A 779 0.22 -1.45 -42.43
CA GLN A 779 -1.16 -1.64 -42.92
C GLN A 779 -2.01 -0.38 -42.83
N GLY A 780 -1.39 0.78 -42.50
CA GLY A 780 -2.06 2.07 -42.36
C GLY A 780 -2.88 2.19 -41.09
N ILE A 781 -2.55 1.41 -40.06
CA ILE A 781 -3.14 1.51 -38.72
C ILE A 781 -2.28 2.43 -37.86
N ARG A 782 -2.89 3.41 -37.22
CA ARG A 782 -2.22 4.21 -36.18
C ARG A 782 -2.14 3.39 -34.89
N VAL A 783 -0.92 3.24 -34.36
CA VAL A 783 -0.67 2.42 -33.16
C VAL A 783 -0.26 3.34 -32.03
N THR A 784 -1.01 3.33 -30.94
CA THR A 784 -0.70 4.03 -29.70
C THR A 784 -0.20 3.05 -28.65
N VAL A 785 0.86 3.42 -27.96
CA VAL A 785 1.43 2.69 -26.84
C VAL A 785 1.63 3.66 -25.68
N PRO A 786 1.28 3.28 -24.44
CA PRO A 786 1.44 4.17 -23.30
C PRO A 786 2.93 4.41 -23.01
N PRO A 787 3.29 5.50 -22.31
CA PRO A 787 4.67 5.70 -21.87
C PRO A 787 5.07 4.58 -20.89
N LEU A 788 6.37 4.29 -20.78
CA LEU A 788 6.85 3.11 -20.03
C LEU A 788 6.42 3.16 -18.55
N ASN A 789 6.44 4.32 -17.94
CA ASN A 789 6.02 4.55 -16.56
C ASN A 789 4.48 4.47 -16.35
N ALA A 790 3.69 4.34 -17.41
CA ALA A 790 2.25 4.14 -17.33
C ALA A 790 1.79 2.76 -17.85
N CYS A 791 2.74 1.85 -18.13
CA CYS A 791 2.42 0.49 -18.52
C CYS A 791 2.07 -0.39 -17.31
N THR A 792 2.79 -0.25 -16.21
CA THR A 792 2.51 -0.92 -14.93
C THR A 792 1.39 -0.22 -14.16
N ASP A 793 0.94 -0.83 -13.06
CA ASP A 793 -0.11 -0.24 -12.23
C ASP A 793 0.34 1.11 -11.67
N ASN A 794 -0.47 2.14 -11.90
CA ASN A 794 -0.18 3.51 -11.52
C ASN A 794 -1.48 4.32 -11.43
N ALA A 795 -1.45 5.45 -10.72
CA ALA A 795 -2.65 6.24 -10.52
C ALA A 795 -2.93 7.24 -11.67
N ALA A 796 -1.96 7.55 -12.54
CA ALA A 796 -2.22 8.46 -13.67
C ALA A 796 -3.26 7.89 -14.63
N MET A 797 -3.24 6.57 -14.88
CA MET A 797 -4.24 5.88 -15.69
C MET A 797 -5.64 5.95 -15.06
N ILE A 798 -5.73 5.86 -13.73
CA ILE A 798 -6.99 5.96 -12.98
C ILE A 798 -7.49 7.40 -12.97
N ALA A 799 -6.58 8.37 -12.85
CA ALA A 799 -6.89 9.80 -12.89
C ALA A 799 -7.52 10.23 -14.23
N GLU A 800 -7.03 9.69 -15.35
CA GLU A 800 -7.61 9.96 -16.67
C GLU A 800 -9.07 9.46 -16.78
N VAL A 801 -9.36 8.26 -16.29
CA VAL A 801 -10.74 7.74 -16.25
C VAL A 801 -11.60 8.58 -15.32
N ALA A 802 -11.11 8.86 -14.11
CA ALA A 802 -11.83 9.63 -13.11
C ALA A 802 -12.15 11.04 -13.61
N ARG A 803 -11.19 11.70 -14.28
CA ARG A 803 -11.39 13.00 -14.95
C ARG A 803 -12.51 12.94 -15.98
N GLY A 804 -12.47 11.95 -16.86
CA GLY A 804 -13.52 11.77 -17.88
C GLY A 804 -14.90 11.54 -17.27
N LYS A 805 -15.02 10.68 -16.25
CA LYS A 805 -16.27 10.44 -15.51
C LYS A 805 -16.75 11.70 -14.78
N PHE A 806 -15.83 12.41 -14.11
CA PHE A 806 -16.15 13.68 -13.44
C PHE A 806 -16.74 14.71 -14.42
N GLN A 807 -16.14 14.88 -15.60
CA GLN A 807 -16.65 15.79 -16.63
C GLN A 807 -18.05 15.41 -17.17
N ARG A 808 -18.40 14.13 -17.14
CA ARG A 808 -19.74 13.63 -17.51
C ARG A 808 -20.74 13.65 -16.34
N GLY A 809 -20.28 14.02 -15.13
CA GLY A 809 -21.12 14.04 -13.93
C GLY A 809 -21.43 12.64 -13.36
N GLU A 810 -20.59 11.65 -13.64
CA GLU A 810 -20.73 10.27 -13.18
C GLU A 810 -20.07 10.09 -11.82
N PHE A 811 -20.84 10.15 -10.75
CA PHE A 811 -20.36 10.03 -9.37
C PHE A 811 -20.83 8.74 -8.72
N SER A 812 -20.05 8.27 -7.76
CA SER A 812 -20.32 7.06 -6.99
C SER A 812 -20.85 7.40 -5.59
N PRO A 813 -21.81 6.63 -5.04
CA PRO A 813 -22.26 6.83 -3.67
C PRO A 813 -21.18 6.39 -2.67
N PHE A 814 -21.23 6.89 -1.45
CA PHE A 814 -20.33 6.46 -0.38
C PHE A 814 -20.60 5.05 0.15
N SER A 815 -21.75 4.45 -0.21
CA SER A 815 -22.08 3.05 0.06
C SER A 815 -21.42 2.05 -0.90
N VAL A 816 -20.59 2.50 -1.85
CA VAL A 816 -19.87 1.60 -2.77
C VAL A 816 -18.88 0.71 -2.01
N ASP A 817 -18.72 -0.55 -2.47
CA ASP A 817 -17.71 -1.48 -1.99
C ASP A 817 -16.71 -1.85 -3.09
N ALA A 818 -15.58 -2.43 -2.68
CA ALA A 818 -14.60 -3.00 -3.58
C ALA A 818 -15.18 -4.19 -4.34
N ASP A 819 -14.93 -4.26 -5.64
CA ASP A 819 -15.37 -5.37 -6.51
C ASP A 819 -14.16 -6.09 -7.13
N PRO A 820 -13.62 -7.13 -6.49
CA PRO A 820 -12.43 -7.83 -6.97
C PRO A 820 -12.63 -8.55 -8.30
N ASN A 821 -13.88 -8.78 -8.71
CA ASN A 821 -14.25 -9.49 -9.93
C ASN A 821 -14.89 -8.57 -10.99
N MET A 822 -14.74 -7.27 -10.84
CA MET A 822 -15.31 -6.29 -11.74
C MET A 822 -14.86 -6.55 -13.19
N THR A 823 -15.81 -6.60 -14.11
CA THR A 823 -15.52 -6.77 -15.54
C THR A 823 -15.49 -5.42 -16.25
N LEU A 824 -14.81 -5.39 -17.41
CA LEU A 824 -14.77 -4.19 -18.26
C LEU A 824 -16.14 -3.92 -18.90
#